data_35cd663e556715a370e24de73749d827
#
_entry.id   35cd663e556715a370e24de73749d827
#
_cell.length_a   1.000
_cell.length_b   1.000
_cell.length_c   1.000
_cell.angle_alpha   90.00
_cell.angle_beta   90.00
_cell.angle_gamma   90.00
#
_symmetry.space_group_name_H-M   'P 1'
#
loop_
_entity.id
_entity.type
_entity.pdbx_description
1 polymer ?
#
loop_
_entity_poly.entity_id
_entity_poly.type
_entity_poly.pdbx_seq_one_letter_code
_entity_poly.pdbx_strand_id
1 'polypeptide(L)'
;MCRTKLVFLTILIIISLPGVHPAWAQTKPEGKSLRFNGIDQHLSVQNHAHFNIAAGESYTVSLRICPDKFSAAYTILSKGNNLIPGSRYELTTAKTMKAPNLSLNLRNSEDTNLGAPFVTTLQPGAWVHVAWVYQAGSKSSKIYLDGQLVSTVIHSEIGRRTIENLNELTLGCGWTDASSPERYQYWPGQVDELRIWKRALPEEEIKTDCTAPAASATNLVAYWNFESIYNNIVPDVSGKGHNGQLYGYGIRVIKTLLPAGIGEVNERLTGFRINAEAPGQTIRSIVVDFSGTSNLSALSALKIYHNGTAERFDVKTATLFGISAPVKARTIISGNMKLNSGDNYIWVTGDISASAREGNQIYTSVISYTTDSGTTVSVPSMPGSRTILLTNKLLYSGGDAGSMNYRIPAIVTAKDGTLVTATDKRWTGPFDLPKHIDVVIRRSSDKGNTWSAPYTLAGEGTDVGYGDPALVVNRKNGEIICLFASGRGFFQSTAASPIRIWQSKSADNGVTWSTPQDQTGQIYGAGCLNPATQNWQGAFVTSGNAVQLKSGRLMAALPVRETTGRTISNFVLYSDDNAQTWKVSPNRASANGNEAKMVGLDNGQVLMSIRSEGGIRMFNLSKDQGMNWGIPFAQPSIVDPYCNGDMIRYTSVSEGYNRNRLLHSIPWSASRSNISVLLSYDEGVTWPMRKTIYSGASAYSSLCILNDGTIGMYYEAGEYETYQMYFVRFTLDWLSGGADYWIEKRNNLINTTGDLAEGSSLIKVYPNPATEFITVSGTFESGTGIGIFNIQGTLVRMAQATESGTPVQISLEGIPPGIYFVKVAGQVEKIVVQ
;
A
#
# COMPACT_ATOMS: atom_id res chain seq x y z
N MET A 1 -21.06 -29.27 -45.38
CA MET A 1 -21.03 -30.13 -44.18
C MET A 1 -20.99 -29.18 -42.97
N CYS A 2 -22.15 -28.94 -42.42
CA CYS A 2 -22.39 -28.02 -41.31
C CYS A 2 -22.21 -28.83 -40.02
N ARG A 3 -21.29 -28.41 -39.14
CA ARG A 3 -21.19 -28.94 -37.76
C ARG A 3 -21.79 -27.95 -36.81
N THR A 4 -23.01 -28.21 -36.42
CA THR A 4 -23.75 -27.54 -35.37
C THR A 4 -23.10 -27.86 -34.04
N LYS A 5 -22.58 -26.85 -33.32
CA LYS A 5 -22.18 -26.97 -31.91
C LYS A 5 -23.41 -26.84 -31.03
N LEU A 6 -23.76 -27.91 -30.36
CA LEU A 6 -24.80 -27.96 -29.34
C LEU A 6 -24.27 -27.30 -28.08
N VAL A 7 -24.85 -26.16 -27.71
CA VAL A 7 -24.60 -25.50 -26.43
C VAL A 7 -25.54 -26.14 -25.42
N PHE A 8 -25.01 -26.89 -24.46
CA PHE A 8 -25.78 -27.37 -23.30
C PHE A 8 -25.98 -26.20 -22.34
N LEU A 9 -27.22 -25.73 -22.27
CA LEU A 9 -27.70 -24.78 -21.26
C LEU A 9 -27.97 -25.55 -19.97
N THR A 10 -27.12 -25.39 -18.96
CA THR A 10 -27.35 -25.99 -17.65
C THR A 10 -28.44 -25.15 -16.95
N ILE A 11 -29.64 -25.70 -16.83
CA ILE A 11 -30.73 -25.11 -16.08
C ILE A 11 -30.45 -25.30 -14.60
N LEU A 12 -30.12 -24.21 -13.91
CA LEU A 12 -30.01 -24.15 -12.46
C LEU A 12 -31.42 -23.99 -11.89
N ILE A 13 -32.00 -25.06 -11.36
CA ILE A 13 -33.29 -24.97 -10.63
C ILE A 13 -32.95 -24.54 -9.21
N ILE A 14 -33.06 -23.23 -8.95
CA ILE A 14 -33.06 -22.68 -7.59
C ILE A 14 -34.50 -22.73 -7.07
N ILE A 15 -34.79 -23.67 -6.21
CA ILE A 15 -36.02 -23.64 -5.40
C ILE A 15 -35.70 -22.79 -4.17
N SER A 16 -36.01 -21.50 -4.23
CA SER A 16 -36.00 -20.62 -3.05
C SER A 16 -37.34 -20.67 -2.37
N LEU A 17 -37.44 -21.34 -1.26
CA LEU A 17 -38.53 -21.15 -0.31
C LEU A 17 -38.21 -19.93 0.56
N PRO A 18 -39.08 -18.93 0.66
CA PRO A 18 -38.92 -17.86 1.63
C PRO A 18 -39.41 -18.36 2.99
N GLY A 19 -38.53 -18.98 3.75
CA GLY A 19 -38.77 -19.35 5.15
C GLY A 19 -38.14 -18.30 6.06
N VAL A 20 -38.94 -17.58 6.81
CA VAL A 20 -38.49 -16.83 8.00
C VAL A 20 -37.90 -17.86 8.96
N HIS A 21 -36.59 -17.93 9.07
CA HIS A 21 -35.95 -18.79 10.05
C HIS A 21 -36.06 -18.11 11.42
N PRO A 22 -36.60 -18.80 12.45
CA PRO A 22 -36.48 -18.31 13.81
C PRO A 22 -34.99 -18.25 14.16
N ALA A 23 -34.60 -17.19 14.86
CA ALA A 23 -33.25 -16.98 15.33
C ALA A 23 -32.88 -18.09 16.34
N TRP A 24 -32.25 -19.14 15.87
CA TRP A 24 -31.61 -20.14 16.69
C TRP A 24 -30.16 -19.71 16.94
N ALA A 25 -29.98 -18.76 17.87
CA ALA A 25 -28.66 -18.56 18.44
C ALA A 25 -28.36 -19.82 19.28
N GLN A 26 -27.53 -20.71 18.73
CA GLN A 26 -27.01 -21.78 19.57
C GLN A 26 -26.18 -21.21 20.71
N THR A 27 -26.34 -21.73 21.89
CA THR A 27 -25.53 -21.40 23.04
C THR A 27 -24.08 -21.73 22.73
N LYS A 28 -23.16 -20.91 23.26
CA LYS A 28 -21.73 -21.23 23.25
C LYS A 28 -21.52 -22.70 23.63
N PRO A 29 -20.67 -23.45 22.91
CA PRO A 29 -20.30 -24.82 23.32
C PRO A 29 -19.84 -24.83 24.78
N GLU A 30 -20.16 -25.89 25.51
CA GLU A 30 -19.55 -26.11 26.80
C GLU A 30 -18.04 -26.34 26.59
N GLY A 31 -17.19 -25.74 27.42
CA GLY A 31 -15.75 -25.89 27.30
C GLY A 31 -15.00 -24.73 26.70
N LYS A 32 -13.77 -24.99 26.23
CA LYS A 32 -12.88 -24.03 25.59
C LYS A 32 -13.02 -24.10 24.08
N SER A 33 -12.79 -23.00 23.45
CA SER A 33 -12.72 -22.87 21.97
C SER A 33 -11.42 -22.20 21.57
N LEU A 34 -10.96 -22.46 20.36
CA LEU A 34 -9.77 -21.80 19.80
C LEU A 34 -10.18 -20.51 19.10
N ARG A 35 -9.58 -19.38 19.52
CA ARG A 35 -9.81 -18.07 18.92
C ARG A 35 -8.67 -17.68 18.01
N PHE A 36 -8.99 -17.13 16.82
CA PHE A 36 -8.07 -16.56 15.87
C PHE A 36 -8.31 -15.05 15.73
N ASN A 37 -7.22 -14.29 15.58
CA ASN A 37 -7.27 -12.82 15.52
C ASN A 37 -7.49 -12.25 14.10
N GLY A 38 -7.47 -13.09 13.07
CA GLY A 38 -7.60 -12.66 11.69
C GLY A 38 -6.37 -11.94 11.11
N ILE A 39 -5.19 -12.10 11.74
CA ILE A 39 -3.96 -11.40 11.36
C ILE A 39 -2.82 -12.39 11.11
N ASP A 40 -2.55 -13.29 12.05
CA ASP A 40 -1.41 -14.20 12.00
C ASP A 40 -1.64 -15.53 12.75
N GLN A 41 -2.73 -15.64 13.50
CA GLN A 41 -3.04 -16.84 14.26
C GLN A 41 -3.65 -17.92 13.39
N HIS A 42 -3.10 -19.12 13.47
CA HIS A 42 -3.62 -20.31 12.79
C HIS A 42 -3.14 -21.59 13.46
N LEU A 43 -3.84 -22.69 13.17
CA LEU A 43 -3.43 -24.05 13.47
C LEU A 43 -2.93 -24.71 12.18
N SER A 44 -1.80 -25.41 12.25
CA SER A 44 -1.29 -26.24 11.17
C SER A 44 -1.16 -27.68 11.62
N VAL A 45 -1.65 -28.61 10.81
CA VAL A 45 -1.53 -30.06 11.01
C VAL A 45 -0.70 -30.63 9.89
N GLN A 46 0.35 -31.36 10.23
CA GLN A 46 1.26 -31.96 9.26
C GLN A 46 0.50 -32.77 8.20
N ASN A 47 0.96 -32.71 6.95
CA ASN A 47 0.34 -33.47 5.87
C ASN A 47 0.27 -34.96 6.18
N HIS A 48 -0.91 -35.57 5.93
CA HIS A 48 -1.15 -36.99 6.05
C HIS A 48 -2.19 -37.45 5.01
N ALA A 49 -2.12 -38.70 4.58
CA ALA A 49 -3.05 -39.28 3.61
C ALA A 49 -4.53 -39.28 4.09
N HIS A 50 -4.75 -39.24 5.41
CA HIS A 50 -6.08 -39.08 5.96
C HIS A 50 -6.78 -37.77 5.59
N PHE A 51 -6.03 -36.73 5.26
CA PHE A 51 -6.57 -35.42 4.86
C PHE A 51 -6.75 -35.30 3.35
N ASN A 52 -6.33 -36.27 2.59
CA ASN A 52 -6.55 -36.34 1.15
C ASN A 52 -7.84 -37.13 0.86
N ILE A 53 -8.49 -36.87 -0.27
CA ILE A 53 -9.70 -37.57 -0.74
C ILE A 53 -9.32 -38.37 -1.98
N ALA A 54 -9.22 -39.70 -1.82
CA ALA A 54 -8.91 -40.59 -2.94
C ALA A 54 -10.10 -40.74 -3.90
N ALA A 55 -9.83 -41.24 -5.11
CA ALA A 55 -10.86 -41.48 -6.09
C ALA A 55 -11.91 -42.46 -5.53
N GLY A 56 -13.17 -42.08 -5.62
CA GLY A 56 -14.29 -42.91 -5.11
C GLY A 56 -14.50 -42.88 -3.58
N GLU A 57 -13.70 -42.11 -2.86
CA GLU A 57 -13.79 -41.94 -1.41
C GLU A 57 -14.76 -40.83 -1.03
N SER A 58 -15.60 -41.07 -0.04
CA SER A 58 -16.48 -40.09 0.58
C SER A 58 -15.80 -39.47 1.80
N TYR A 59 -16.19 -38.23 2.14
CA TYR A 59 -15.49 -37.43 3.11
C TYR A 59 -16.46 -36.51 3.87
N THR A 60 -16.23 -36.29 5.14
CA THR A 60 -16.98 -35.32 5.94
C THR A 60 -16.05 -34.50 6.81
N VAL A 61 -16.27 -33.19 6.81
CA VAL A 61 -15.67 -32.26 7.76
C VAL A 61 -16.80 -31.58 8.52
N SER A 62 -16.73 -31.56 9.83
CA SER A 62 -17.63 -30.77 10.67
C SER A 62 -16.84 -29.95 11.67
N LEU A 63 -17.36 -28.78 12.02
CA LEU A 63 -16.80 -27.88 13.01
C LEU A 63 -17.86 -26.89 13.50
N ARG A 64 -17.61 -26.30 14.64
CA ARG A 64 -18.37 -25.15 15.11
C ARG A 64 -17.56 -23.89 14.89
N ILE A 65 -18.20 -22.83 14.42
CA ILE A 65 -17.56 -21.53 14.16
C ILE A 65 -18.36 -20.40 14.78
N CYS A 66 -17.66 -19.35 15.23
CA CYS A 66 -18.25 -18.09 15.64
C CYS A 66 -17.45 -16.96 14.99
N PRO A 67 -17.90 -16.42 13.86
CA PRO A 67 -17.21 -15.34 13.16
C PRO A 67 -17.26 -14.02 13.95
N ASP A 68 -16.15 -13.26 13.99
CA ASP A 68 -16.15 -11.92 14.57
C ASP A 68 -16.67 -10.87 13.60
N LYS A 69 -16.35 -11.04 12.30
CA LYS A 69 -16.71 -10.10 11.23
C LYS A 69 -16.63 -10.76 9.85
N PHE A 70 -17.21 -10.07 8.85
CA PHE A 70 -17.17 -10.48 7.44
C PHE A 70 -16.71 -9.33 6.53
N SER A 71 -15.65 -8.64 6.90
CA SER A 71 -15.15 -7.47 6.14
C SER A 71 -14.39 -7.85 4.87
N ALA A 72 -13.88 -9.09 4.80
CA ALA A 72 -13.08 -9.59 3.68
C ALA A 72 -13.37 -11.08 3.40
N ALA A 73 -12.70 -11.64 2.41
CA ALA A 73 -12.61 -13.08 2.23
C ALA A 73 -11.66 -13.65 3.28
N TYR A 74 -12.10 -14.63 4.04
CA TYR A 74 -11.32 -15.31 5.08
C TYR A 74 -11.34 -16.82 4.86
N THR A 75 -10.24 -17.50 5.18
CA THR A 75 -10.16 -18.97 5.11
C THR A 75 -10.27 -19.56 6.50
N ILE A 76 -11.30 -20.36 6.70
CA ILE A 76 -11.56 -21.08 7.97
C ILE A 76 -10.72 -22.36 8.02
N LEU A 77 -10.77 -23.17 6.98
CA LEU A 77 -10.05 -24.43 6.84
C LEU A 77 -9.49 -24.54 5.41
N SER A 78 -8.25 -24.98 5.26
CA SER A 78 -7.64 -25.20 3.94
C SER A 78 -6.75 -26.45 3.92
N LYS A 79 -6.83 -27.21 2.84
CA LYS A 79 -5.92 -28.28 2.47
C LYS A 79 -5.54 -28.12 1.01
N GLY A 80 -4.39 -27.50 0.76
CA GLY A 80 -3.90 -27.14 -0.58
C GLY A 80 -3.67 -25.64 -0.73
N ASN A 81 -3.11 -25.22 -1.89
CA ASN A 81 -2.83 -23.83 -2.17
C ASN A 81 -3.57 -23.29 -3.41
N ASN A 82 -3.59 -21.96 -3.56
CA ASN A 82 -4.38 -21.26 -4.59
C ASN A 82 -3.71 -21.15 -5.97
N LEU A 83 -2.41 -21.38 -6.09
CA LEU A 83 -1.60 -20.89 -7.21
C LEU A 83 -0.92 -21.96 -8.05
N ILE A 84 -0.90 -23.21 -7.61
CA ILE A 84 -0.45 -24.31 -8.45
C ILE A 84 -1.67 -25.06 -8.96
N PRO A 85 -1.72 -25.46 -10.26
CA PRO A 85 -2.69 -26.45 -10.72
C PRO A 85 -2.60 -27.64 -9.78
N GLY A 86 -3.54 -27.77 -8.86
CA GLY A 86 -3.50 -28.81 -7.83
C GLY A 86 -4.79 -28.91 -7.07
N SER A 87 -5.00 -30.12 -6.60
CA SER A 87 -6.19 -30.49 -5.85
C SER A 87 -6.20 -29.79 -4.48
N ARG A 88 -7.35 -29.22 -4.10
CA ARG A 88 -7.57 -28.62 -2.80
C ARG A 88 -9.00 -28.65 -2.36
N TYR A 89 -9.22 -28.55 -1.06
CA TYR A 89 -10.50 -28.14 -0.50
C TYR A 89 -10.29 -27.03 0.52
N GLU A 90 -11.18 -26.05 0.52
CA GLU A 90 -11.14 -24.89 1.40
C GLU A 90 -12.54 -24.51 1.82
N LEU A 91 -12.72 -24.27 3.10
CA LEU A 91 -13.89 -23.63 3.66
C LEU A 91 -13.56 -22.16 3.91
N THR A 92 -14.23 -21.28 3.17
CA THR A 92 -13.95 -19.85 3.16
C THR A 92 -15.20 -19.05 3.43
N THR A 93 -15.02 -17.83 3.95
CA THR A 93 -16.07 -16.82 3.91
C THR A 93 -15.79 -15.90 2.73
N ALA A 94 -16.78 -15.63 1.91
CA ALA A 94 -16.65 -14.67 0.82
C ALA A 94 -17.55 -13.47 1.06
N LYS A 95 -17.04 -12.27 0.76
CA LYS A 95 -17.84 -11.06 0.72
C LYS A 95 -18.47 -10.94 -0.66
N THR A 96 -19.71 -11.37 -0.83
CA THR A 96 -20.48 -10.94 -2.01
C THR A 96 -21.16 -9.59 -1.71
N MET A 97 -21.53 -8.87 -2.78
CA MET A 97 -22.15 -7.53 -2.64
C MET A 97 -23.47 -7.50 -1.84
N LYS A 98 -24.02 -8.63 -1.42
CA LYS A 98 -25.35 -8.72 -0.82
C LYS A 98 -25.44 -9.39 0.55
N ALA A 99 -24.51 -10.26 0.93
CA ALA A 99 -24.52 -10.91 2.26
C ALA A 99 -23.17 -11.62 2.57
N PRO A 100 -22.83 -11.84 3.84
CA PRO A 100 -21.71 -12.72 4.21
C PRO A 100 -22.03 -14.17 3.82
N ASN A 101 -21.08 -14.83 3.16
CA ASN A 101 -21.26 -16.17 2.60
C ASN A 101 -20.25 -17.14 3.16
N LEU A 102 -20.69 -18.38 3.43
CA LEU A 102 -19.81 -19.50 3.60
C LEU A 102 -19.69 -20.22 2.23
N SER A 103 -18.48 -20.47 1.80
CA SER A 103 -18.18 -21.10 0.51
C SER A 103 -17.24 -22.28 0.70
N LEU A 104 -17.50 -23.37 0.02
CA LEU A 104 -16.59 -24.48 -0.11
C LEU A 104 -15.97 -24.47 -1.52
N ASN A 105 -14.67 -24.27 -1.60
CA ASN A 105 -13.92 -24.36 -2.83
C ASN A 105 -13.31 -25.75 -2.94
N LEU A 106 -13.63 -26.46 -4.01
CA LEU A 106 -13.08 -27.76 -4.32
C LEU A 106 -12.38 -27.70 -5.68
N ARG A 107 -11.16 -28.20 -5.76
CA ARG A 107 -10.43 -28.39 -7.01
C ARG A 107 -9.78 -29.77 -7.04
N ASN A 108 -9.83 -30.40 -8.19
CA ASN A 108 -9.17 -31.69 -8.40
C ASN A 108 -7.74 -31.52 -8.92
N SER A 109 -7.03 -32.61 -9.12
CA SER A 109 -5.66 -32.66 -9.62
C SER A 109 -5.43 -32.01 -11.01
N GLU A 110 -6.49 -31.69 -11.75
CA GLU A 110 -6.41 -30.98 -13.02
C GLU A 110 -6.87 -29.51 -12.91
N ASP A 111 -6.92 -28.98 -11.69
CA ASP A 111 -7.35 -27.61 -11.37
C ASP A 111 -8.75 -27.24 -11.87
N THR A 112 -9.59 -28.25 -12.09
CA THR A 112 -10.99 -28.01 -12.45
C THR A 112 -11.75 -27.54 -11.22
N ASN A 113 -12.36 -26.35 -11.30
CA ASN A 113 -13.26 -25.87 -10.26
C ASN A 113 -14.54 -26.71 -10.28
N LEU A 114 -14.77 -27.42 -9.18
CA LEU A 114 -15.87 -28.35 -9.05
C LEU A 114 -17.16 -27.71 -8.50
N GLY A 115 -17.19 -26.38 -8.47
CA GLY A 115 -18.31 -25.62 -7.93
C GLY A 115 -18.27 -25.53 -6.40
N ALA A 116 -18.78 -24.44 -5.88
CA ALA A 116 -18.86 -24.21 -4.44
C ALA A 116 -20.32 -24.22 -4.00
N PRO A 117 -20.72 -25.10 -3.09
CA PRO A 117 -21.97 -24.90 -2.37
C PRO A 117 -21.91 -23.57 -1.63
N PHE A 118 -23.00 -22.87 -1.63
CA PHE A 118 -23.08 -21.50 -1.24
C PHE A 118 -24.14 -21.30 -0.18
N VAL A 119 -23.81 -20.74 0.96
CA VAL A 119 -24.76 -20.47 2.03
C VAL A 119 -24.67 -19.02 2.44
N THR A 120 -25.80 -18.34 2.41
CA THR A 120 -25.96 -16.97 2.89
C THR A 120 -26.57 -17.01 4.30
N THR A 121 -26.13 -16.18 5.23
CA THR A 121 -26.77 -15.84 6.51
C THR A 121 -26.02 -16.16 7.79
N LEU A 122 -24.68 -16.26 7.75
CA LEU A 122 -23.91 -16.26 9.00
C LEU A 122 -23.97 -14.89 9.67
N GLN A 123 -24.13 -14.87 10.99
CA GLN A 123 -24.13 -13.64 11.78
C GLN A 123 -22.84 -13.49 12.59
N PRO A 124 -22.20 -12.32 12.65
CA PRO A 124 -21.07 -12.10 13.54
C PRO A 124 -21.46 -12.32 15.00
N GLY A 125 -20.58 -12.97 15.76
CA GLY A 125 -20.79 -13.25 17.18
C GLY A 125 -21.73 -14.42 17.48
N ALA A 126 -22.33 -15.07 16.47
CA ALA A 126 -23.20 -16.21 16.65
C ALA A 126 -22.45 -17.53 16.36
N TRP A 127 -22.59 -18.51 17.24
CA TRP A 127 -22.10 -19.86 16.99
C TRP A 127 -22.99 -20.58 16.00
N VAL A 128 -22.38 -21.31 15.07
CA VAL A 128 -23.05 -22.17 14.10
C VAL A 128 -22.24 -23.46 13.92
N HIS A 129 -22.94 -24.59 13.86
CA HIS A 129 -22.33 -25.84 13.45
C HIS A 129 -22.35 -25.95 11.93
N VAL A 130 -21.21 -26.24 11.34
CA VAL A 130 -21.04 -26.40 9.89
C VAL A 130 -20.58 -27.82 9.62
N ALA A 131 -21.30 -28.56 8.77
CA ALA A 131 -20.82 -29.81 8.23
C ALA A 131 -20.79 -29.79 6.71
N TRP A 132 -19.65 -30.15 6.16
CA TRP A 132 -19.48 -30.42 4.73
C TRP A 132 -19.36 -31.92 4.50
N VAL A 133 -20.23 -32.47 3.64
CA VAL A 133 -20.25 -33.88 3.26
C VAL A 133 -20.02 -34.02 1.78
N TYR A 134 -18.95 -34.68 1.40
CA TYR A 134 -18.71 -35.13 0.03
C TYR A 134 -19.11 -36.58 -0.08
N GLN A 135 -20.03 -36.92 -1.01
CA GLN A 135 -20.54 -38.27 -1.27
C GLN A 135 -20.12 -38.73 -2.67
N ALA A 136 -19.15 -39.65 -2.72
CA ALA A 136 -18.56 -40.10 -3.98
C ALA A 136 -19.57 -40.82 -4.90
N GLY A 137 -20.47 -41.65 -4.36
CA GLY A 137 -21.45 -42.38 -5.16
C GLY A 137 -22.44 -41.50 -5.90
N SER A 138 -22.90 -40.40 -5.31
CA SER A 138 -23.77 -39.40 -5.94
C SER A 138 -22.99 -38.25 -6.57
N LYS A 139 -21.69 -38.20 -6.45
CA LYS A 139 -20.80 -37.12 -6.91
C LYS A 139 -21.29 -35.77 -6.40
N SER A 140 -21.69 -35.66 -5.14
CA SER A 140 -22.29 -34.47 -4.58
C SER A 140 -21.56 -33.97 -3.37
N SER A 141 -21.55 -32.65 -3.17
CA SER A 141 -21.21 -31.97 -1.92
C SER A 141 -22.43 -31.36 -1.30
N LYS A 142 -22.60 -31.57 -0.01
CA LYS A 142 -23.70 -31.02 0.80
C LYS A 142 -23.12 -30.19 1.94
N ILE A 143 -23.73 -29.02 2.21
CA ILE A 143 -23.46 -28.23 3.40
C ILE A 143 -24.69 -28.24 4.31
N TYR A 144 -24.42 -28.51 5.57
CA TYR A 144 -25.39 -28.46 6.66
C TYR A 144 -25.00 -27.31 7.61
N LEU A 145 -26.00 -26.56 8.06
CA LEU A 145 -25.89 -25.60 9.16
C LEU A 145 -26.82 -26.04 10.29
N ASP A 146 -26.28 -26.13 11.50
CA ASP A 146 -27.02 -26.58 12.69
C ASP A 146 -27.85 -27.86 12.43
N GLY A 147 -27.22 -28.81 11.74
CA GLY A 147 -27.83 -30.09 11.38
C GLY A 147 -28.81 -30.05 10.21
N GLN A 148 -29.12 -28.88 9.65
CA GLN A 148 -30.06 -28.73 8.54
C GLN A 148 -29.32 -28.62 7.20
N LEU A 149 -29.78 -29.40 6.20
CA LEU A 149 -29.24 -29.30 4.84
C LEU A 149 -29.61 -27.94 4.20
N VAL A 150 -28.58 -27.15 3.85
CA VAL A 150 -28.79 -25.81 3.29
C VAL A 150 -28.32 -25.69 1.85
N SER A 151 -27.43 -26.56 1.40
CA SER A 151 -26.93 -26.53 0.01
C SER A 151 -26.51 -27.89 -0.46
N THR A 152 -26.77 -28.18 -1.74
CA THR A 152 -26.29 -29.40 -2.44
C THR A 152 -25.77 -28.98 -3.82
N VAL A 153 -24.59 -29.46 -4.18
CA VAL A 153 -23.98 -29.30 -5.51
C VAL A 153 -23.62 -30.67 -6.05
N ILE A 154 -24.02 -30.95 -7.30
CA ILE A 154 -23.64 -32.16 -8.03
C ILE A 154 -22.43 -31.82 -8.89
N HIS A 155 -21.38 -32.64 -8.78
CA HIS A 155 -20.13 -32.46 -9.50
C HIS A 155 -20.06 -33.39 -10.69
N SER A 156 -19.89 -32.86 -11.89
CA SER A 156 -19.84 -33.67 -13.11
C SER A 156 -18.60 -34.56 -13.23
N GLU A 157 -17.50 -34.21 -12.54
CA GLU A 157 -16.16 -34.76 -12.80
C GLU A 157 -15.44 -35.43 -11.61
N ILE A 158 -15.92 -35.33 -10.36
CA ILE A 158 -15.18 -35.81 -9.18
C ILE A 158 -15.04 -37.35 -9.14
N GLY A 159 -15.90 -38.10 -9.75
CA GLY A 159 -15.92 -39.57 -9.57
C GLY A 159 -14.70 -40.37 -10.07
N ARG A 160 -13.74 -39.72 -10.70
CA ARG A 160 -12.55 -40.37 -11.26
C ARG A 160 -11.22 -39.77 -10.81
N ARG A 161 -11.23 -38.74 -9.98
CA ARG A 161 -10.03 -37.93 -9.68
C ARG A 161 -9.89 -37.73 -8.20
N THR A 162 -8.64 -37.58 -7.75
CA THR A 162 -8.27 -37.41 -6.34
C THR A 162 -8.20 -35.95 -5.96
N ILE A 163 -8.44 -35.60 -4.69
CA ILE A 163 -8.06 -34.35 -4.07
C ILE A 163 -6.89 -34.68 -3.14
N GLU A 164 -5.70 -34.78 -3.70
CA GLU A 164 -4.47 -35.15 -3.02
C GLU A 164 -3.41 -34.06 -3.23
N ASN A 165 -2.76 -33.67 -2.14
CA ASN A 165 -1.63 -32.75 -2.17
C ASN A 165 -0.74 -32.97 -0.95
N LEU A 166 0.46 -32.39 -0.97
CA LEU A 166 1.46 -32.50 0.11
C LEU A 166 1.39 -31.35 1.12
N ASN A 167 0.45 -30.41 0.96
CA ASN A 167 0.34 -29.29 1.90
C ASN A 167 -0.21 -29.75 3.24
N GLU A 168 0.12 -28.99 4.30
CA GLU A 168 -0.48 -29.14 5.60
C GLU A 168 -1.98 -28.85 5.56
N LEU A 169 -2.74 -29.41 6.49
CA LEU A 169 -4.10 -28.98 6.78
C LEU A 169 -3.99 -27.74 7.67
N THR A 170 -4.64 -26.64 7.32
CA THR A 170 -4.62 -25.40 8.10
C THR A 170 -6.01 -24.99 8.53
N LEU A 171 -6.10 -24.45 9.75
CA LEU A 171 -7.31 -23.86 10.31
C LEU A 171 -7.01 -22.41 10.68
N GLY A 172 -7.86 -21.48 10.25
CA GLY A 172 -7.69 -20.04 10.50
C GLY A 172 -6.87 -19.29 9.45
N CYS A 173 -6.37 -19.96 8.41
CA CYS A 173 -5.71 -19.29 7.26
C CYS A 173 -5.67 -20.17 6.02
N GLY A 174 -5.45 -19.55 4.84
CA GLY A 174 -5.13 -20.20 3.58
C GLY A 174 -3.65 -20.16 3.25
N TRP A 175 -3.26 -20.78 2.13
CA TRP A 175 -1.92 -20.80 1.56
C TRP A 175 -1.83 -19.91 0.33
N THR A 176 -0.76 -19.09 0.19
CA THR A 176 -0.60 -18.23 -0.99
C THR A 176 0.02 -18.93 -2.17
N ASP A 177 1.17 -19.57 -2.00
CA ASP A 177 1.95 -20.14 -3.10
C ASP A 177 2.96 -21.17 -2.58
N ALA A 178 3.33 -22.14 -3.43
CA ALA A 178 4.42 -23.07 -3.13
C ALA A 178 5.81 -22.40 -3.17
N SER A 179 5.94 -21.26 -3.83
CA SER A 179 7.17 -20.45 -3.86
C SER A 179 7.25 -19.39 -2.75
N SER A 180 6.14 -19.11 -2.07
CA SER A 180 6.06 -18.20 -0.94
C SER A 180 5.51 -18.93 0.29
N PRO A 181 6.25 -18.98 1.39
CA PRO A 181 5.76 -19.58 2.63
C PRO A 181 4.71 -18.70 3.34
N GLU A 182 4.23 -17.63 2.67
CA GLU A 182 3.29 -16.71 3.26
C GLU A 182 1.89 -17.30 3.27
N ARG A 183 1.21 -17.16 4.40
CA ARG A 183 -0.18 -17.50 4.61
C ARG A 183 -1.04 -16.27 4.42
N TYR A 184 -2.28 -16.44 4.02
CA TYR A 184 -3.19 -15.34 3.70
C TYR A 184 -4.61 -15.59 4.18
N GLN A 185 -5.47 -14.59 4.09
CA GLN A 185 -6.89 -14.67 4.44
C GLN A 185 -7.11 -15.23 5.85
N TYR A 186 -6.31 -14.75 6.81
CA TYR A 186 -6.46 -15.12 8.21
C TYR A 186 -7.87 -14.83 8.71
N TRP A 187 -8.48 -15.83 9.34
CA TRP A 187 -9.87 -15.77 9.76
C TRP A 187 -10.02 -15.20 11.17
N PRO A 188 -10.82 -14.12 11.37
CA PRO A 188 -11.14 -13.60 12.68
C PRO A 188 -12.37 -14.30 13.25
N GLY A 189 -12.21 -15.05 14.35
CA GLY A 189 -13.32 -15.75 14.96
C GLY A 189 -12.89 -16.89 15.86
N GLN A 190 -13.85 -17.69 16.31
CA GLN A 190 -13.62 -18.84 17.16
C GLN A 190 -14.02 -20.13 16.44
N VAL A 191 -13.28 -21.18 16.70
CA VAL A 191 -13.54 -22.54 16.20
C VAL A 191 -13.58 -23.52 17.36
N ASP A 192 -14.46 -24.51 17.23
CA ASP A 192 -14.56 -25.59 18.16
C ASP A 192 -14.97 -26.89 17.44
N GLU A 193 -14.70 -28.02 18.06
CA GLU A 193 -15.22 -29.32 17.66
C GLU A 193 -14.93 -29.73 16.22
N LEU A 194 -13.69 -29.49 15.73
CA LEU A 194 -13.30 -29.86 14.37
C LEU A 194 -13.09 -31.37 14.23
N ARG A 195 -13.88 -32.01 13.38
CA ARG A 195 -13.82 -33.44 13.08
C ARG A 195 -13.73 -33.72 11.60
N ILE A 196 -13.03 -34.81 11.27
CA ILE A 196 -12.86 -35.29 9.90
C ILE A 196 -13.10 -36.79 9.82
N TRP A 197 -13.98 -37.21 8.89
CA TRP A 197 -14.27 -38.63 8.63
C TRP A 197 -13.97 -38.98 7.16
N LYS A 198 -13.46 -40.19 6.96
CA LYS A 198 -13.31 -40.84 5.64
C LYS A 198 -14.60 -41.57 5.23
N ARG A 199 -15.72 -40.92 5.39
CA ARG A 199 -17.04 -41.37 4.90
C ARG A 199 -18.00 -40.19 4.79
N ALA A 200 -19.07 -40.36 4.02
CA ALA A 200 -20.20 -39.43 4.06
C ALA A 200 -21.07 -39.76 5.28
N LEU A 201 -21.20 -38.80 6.19
CA LEU A 201 -22.14 -38.93 7.31
C LEU A 201 -23.58 -38.79 6.81
N PRO A 202 -24.51 -39.67 7.21
CA PRO A 202 -25.93 -39.48 6.99
C PRO A 202 -26.47 -38.31 7.81
N GLU A 203 -27.57 -37.72 7.40
CA GLU A 203 -28.17 -36.53 7.97
C GLU A 203 -28.44 -36.68 9.50
N GLU A 204 -28.89 -37.84 9.92
CA GLU A 204 -29.16 -38.12 11.35
C GLU A 204 -27.88 -38.13 12.21
N GLU A 205 -26.77 -38.58 11.68
CA GLU A 205 -25.49 -38.50 12.39
C GLU A 205 -24.98 -37.06 12.42
N ILE A 206 -25.22 -36.26 11.37
CA ILE A 206 -24.87 -34.82 11.38
C ILE A 206 -25.70 -34.04 12.41
N LYS A 207 -26.99 -34.34 12.55
CA LYS A 207 -27.86 -33.80 13.60
C LYS A 207 -27.36 -34.15 14.99
N THR A 208 -26.93 -35.40 15.18
CA THR A 208 -26.33 -35.88 16.43
C THR A 208 -24.99 -35.17 16.70
N ASP A 209 -24.12 -35.06 15.71
CA ASP A 209 -22.83 -34.36 15.82
C ASP A 209 -23.01 -32.88 16.16
N CYS A 210 -24.09 -32.25 15.66
CA CYS A 210 -24.46 -30.88 15.99
C CYS A 210 -24.88 -30.70 17.47
N THR A 211 -25.57 -31.67 18.09
CA THR A 211 -26.18 -31.49 19.40
C THR A 211 -25.41 -32.13 20.56
N ALA A 212 -24.81 -33.26 20.33
CA ALA A 212 -24.05 -34.02 21.31
C ALA A 212 -22.93 -34.77 20.62
N PRO A 213 -21.75 -34.16 20.57
CA PRO A 213 -20.61 -34.72 19.84
C PRO A 213 -20.22 -36.07 20.48
N ALA A 214 -20.82 -37.13 20.00
CA ALA A 214 -20.40 -38.47 20.32
C ALA A 214 -19.23 -38.85 19.44
N ALA A 215 -18.16 -39.32 20.00
CA ALA A 215 -17.04 -39.89 19.26
C ALA A 215 -17.52 -41.19 18.54
N SER A 216 -18.35 -41.06 17.53
CA SER A 216 -18.63 -42.17 16.58
C SER A 216 -17.35 -42.47 15.85
N ALA A 217 -16.63 -43.43 16.33
CA ALA A 217 -15.27 -43.76 15.94
C ALA A 217 -15.13 -44.36 14.52
N THR A 218 -16.24 -44.70 13.85
CA THR A 218 -16.18 -45.37 12.54
C THR A 218 -15.70 -44.43 11.47
N ASN A 219 -14.48 -44.67 10.97
CA ASN A 219 -13.82 -43.85 9.95
C ASN A 219 -13.57 -42.38 10.36
N LEU A 220 -13.62 -42.06 11.66
CA LEU A 220 -13.12 -40.80 12.21
C LEU A 220 -11.58 -40.80 12.08
N VAL A 221 -11.02 -39.82 11.38
CA VAL A 221 -9.58 -39.75 11.11
C VAL A 221 -8.88 -38.63 11.87
N ALA A 222 -9.62 -37.64 12.36
CA ALA A 222 -9.08 -36.60 13.21
C ALA A 222 -10.19 -35.89 14.00
N TYR A 223 -9.86 -35.44 15.23
CA TYR A 223 -10.76 -34.69 16.10
C TYR A 223 -9.99 -33.75 17.03
N TRP A 224 -10.25 -32.46 16.92
CA TRP A 224 -9.71 -31.42 17.80
C TRP A 224 -10.87 -30.75 18.54
N ASN A 225 -10.94 -30.95 19.85
CA ASN A 225 -11.97 -30.39 20.72
C ASN A 225 -11.52 -29.14 21.47
N PHE A 226 -10.28 -28.70 21.27
CA PHE A 226 -9.65 -27.48 21.81
C PHE A 226 -9.70 -27.32 23.33
N GLU A 227 -10.08 -28.33 24.09
CA GLU A 227 -10.17 -28.32 25.57
C GLU A 227 -8.81 -28.18 26.24
N SER A 228 -7.79 -28.76 25.63
CA SER A 228 -6.41 -28.66 26.11
C SER A 228 -5.46 -28.24 25.02
N ILE A 229 -4.64 -27.24 25.37
CA ILE A 229 -3.54 -26.75 24.50
C ILE A 229 -2.29 -26.76 25.38
N TYR A 230 -1.25 -27.44 24.93
CA TYR A 230 -0.01 -27.54 25.67
C TYR A 230 1.18 -27.24 24.78
N ASN A 231 2.02 -26.24 25.13
CA ASN A 231 3.16 -25.80 24.34
C ASN A 231 2.80 -25.48 22.88
N ASN A 232 1.67 -24.80 22.64
CA ASN A 232 1.13 -24.50 21.31
C ASN A 232 0.77 -25.76 20.50
N ILE A 233 0.63 -26.91 21.13
CA ILE A 233 0.13 -28.13 20.50
C ILE A 233 -1.32 -28.33 20.90
N VAL A 234 -2.17 -28.54 19.91
CA VAL A 234 -3.58 -28.95 20.07
C VAL A 234 -3.65 -30.45 19.82
N PRO A 235 -4.00 -31.27 20.85
CA PRO A 235 -4.05 -32.71 20.69
C PRO A 235 -5.16 -33.14 19.73
N ASP A 236 -4.87 -34.11 18.88
CA ASP A 236 -5.87 -34.91 18.19
C ASP A 236 -6.45 -35.96 19.16
N VAL A 237 -7.67 -35.74 19.59
CA VAL A 237 -8.36 -36.67 20.55
C VAL A 237 -9.03 -37.86 19.87
N SER A 238 -8.93 -37.99 18.54
CA SER A 238 -9.38 -39.19 17.81
C SER A 238 -8.50 -40.43 18.10
N GLY A 239 -7.31 -40.20 18.64
CA GLY A 239 -6.30 -41.23 18.84
C GLY A 239 -5.49 -41.60 17.61
N LYS A 240 -5.61 -40.84 16.52
CA LYS A 240 -4.86 -41.05 15.24
C LYS A 240 -3.53 -40.28 15.19
N GLY A 241 -3.27 -39.39 16.18
CA GLY A 241 -1.98 -38.72 16.34
C GLY A 241 -1.76 -37.50 15.48
N HIS A 242 -2.80 -36.92 14.91
CA HIS A 242 -2.75 -35.72 14.08
C HIS A 242 -2.76 -34.43 14.89
N ASN A 243 -1.82 -34.29 15.81
CA ASN A 243 -1.72 -33.09 16.64
C ASN A 243 -1.50 -31.86 15.77
N GLY A 244 -2.17 -30.76 16.12
CA GLY A 244 -2.01 -29.47 15.46
C GLY A 244 -1.00 -28.60 16.19
N GLN A 245 -0.21 -27.86 15.43
CA GLN A 245 0.70 -26.84 15.94
C GLN A 245 0.08 -25.45 15.76
N LEU A 246 -0.01 -24.69 16.86
CA LEU A 246 -0.48 -23.30 16.82
C LEU A 246 0.65 -22.35 16.45
N TYR A 247 0.31 -21.38 15.60
CA TYR A 247 1.17 -20.30 15.18
C TYR A 247 0.50 -18.94 15.46
N GLY A 248 1.31 -17.88 15.63
CA GLY A 248 0.82 -16.54 15.92
C GLY A 248 0.36 -16.33 17.36
N TYR A 249 0.45 -17.33 18.23
CA TYR A 249 0.21 -17.22 19.66
C TYR A 249 1.50 -16.88 20.41
N GLY A 250 1.39 -16.19 21.57
CA GLY A 250 2.55 -15.72 22.33
C GLY A 250 2.99 -14.32 21.90
N ILE A 251 4.28 -14.14 21.62
CA ILE A 251 4.85 -12.84 21.25
C ILE A 251 4.89 -12.69 19.74
N ARG A 252 4.24 -11.63 19.22
CA ARG A 252 4.35 -11.19 17.82
C ARG A 252 5.02 -9.82 17.75
N VAL A 253 6.09 -9.70 16.99
CA VAL A 253 6.73 -8.38 16.74
C VAL A 253 5.98 -7.65 15.65
N ILE A 254 5.72 -6.37 15.87
CA ILE A 254 5.06 -5.46 14.94
C ILE A 254 6.13 -4.52 14.41
N LYS A 255 6.60 -4.82 13.21
CA LYS A 255 7.59 -4.01 12.54
C LYS A 255 6.95 -2.83 11.86
N THR A 256 7.53 -1.64 12.02
CA THR A 256 7.17 -0.48 11.21
C THR A 256 8.34 -0.11 10.31
N LEU A 257 8.06 0.01 9.02
CA LEU A 257 9.04 0.32 7.95
C LEU A 257 8.83 1.73 7.39
N LEU A 258 7.80 2.44 7.87
CA LEU A 258 7.53 3.80 7.45
C LEU A 258 8.71 4.71 7.80
N PRO A 259 9.05 5.69 6.97
CA PRO A 259 10.04 6.69 7.33
C PRO A 259 9.70 7.37 8.66
N ALA A 260 10.67 8.01 9.29
CA ALA A 260 10.48 8.90 10.45
C ALA A 260 10.69 10.35 10.00
N GLY A 261 9.96 11.30 10.59
CA GLY A 261 10.13 12.73 10.31
C GLY A 261 11.09 13.39 11.29
N ILE A 262 11.91 14.34 10.83
CA ILE A 262 12.74 15.17 11.72
C ILE A 262 11.84 15.96 12.69
N GLY A 263 12.18 15.95 13.98
CA GLY A 263 11.43 16.68 15.02
C GLY A 263 10.12 16.01 15.46
N GLU A 264 9.78 14.83 14.91
CA GLU A 264 8.58 14.11 15.34
C GLU A 264 8.73 13.54 16.74
N VAL A 265 7.66 13.62 17.52
CA VAL A 265 7.59 13.04 18.86
C VAL A 265 6.70 11.81 18.88
N ASN A 266 7.04 10.86 19.74
CA ASN A 266 6.34 9.58 19.85
C ASN A 266 6.26 8.81 18.51
N GLU A 267 7.28 8.96 17.64
CA GLU A 267 7.36 8.22 16.38
C GLU A 267 7.46 6.71 16.65
N ARG A 268 6.56 5.92 16.08
CA ARG A 268 6.52 4.46 16.28
C ARG A 268 7.74 3.82 15.66
N LEU A 269 8.62 3.23 16.45
CA LEU A 269 9.83 2.57 15.97
C LEU A 269 9.62 1.07 15.74
N THR A 270 9.02 0.41 16.71
CA THR A 270 8.60 -0.99 16.65
C THR A 270 7.54 -1.25 17.71
N GLY A 271 6.86 -2.37 17.62
CA GLY A 271 5.94 -2.82 18.65
C GLY A 271 6.01 -4.32 18.81
N PHE A 272 5.36 -4.83 19.82
CA PHE A 272 5.13 -6.26 19.97
C PHE A 272 3.83 -6.51 20.72
N ARG A 273 3.22 -7.63 20.38
CA ARG A 273 2.03 -8.14 21.06
C ARG A 273 2.43 -9.29 21.97
N ILE A 274 1.86 -9.30 23.16
CA ILE A 274 1.89 -10.45 24.07
C ILE A 274 0.46 -10.93 24.21
N ASN A 275 0.22 -12.21 23.97
CA ASN A 275 -1.02 -12.86 24.35
C ASN A 275 -0.84 -13.47 25.74
N ALA A 276 -1.53 -12.94 26.74
CA ALA A 276 -1.47 -13.41 28.14
C ALA A 276 -2.68 -14.30 28.44
N GLU A 277 -2.42 -15.54 28.87
CA GLU A 277 -3.47 -16.52 29.18
C GLU A 277 -4.35 -16.08 30.35
N ALA A 278 -3.74 -15.39 31.33
CA ALA A 278 -4.45 -14.88 32.52
C ALA A 278 -4.06 -13.42 32.79
N PRO A 279 -4.96 -12.61 33.36
CA PRO A 279 -4.64 -11.24 33.76
C PRO A 279 -3.71 -11.24 34.99
N GLY A 280 -2.88 -10.20 35.11
CA GLY A 280 -2.15 -9.90 36.32
C GLY A 280 -0.65 -10.05 36.28
N GLN A 281 -0.09 -10.70 35.26
CA GLN A 281 1.36 -10.69 35.06
C GLN A 281 1.81 -9.25 34.83
N THR A 282 2.89 -8.85 35.50
CA THR A 282 3.40 -7.48 35.41
C THR A 282 4.79 -7.47 34.77
N ILE A 283 4.97 -6.64 33.72
CA ILE A 283 6.29 -6.40 33.13
C ILE A 283 6.99 -5.32 33.94
N ARG A 284 8.25 -5.60 34.34
CA ARG A 284 9.10 -4.69 35.15
C ARG A 284 10.17 -3.99 34.35
N SER A 285 10.68 -4.59 33.28
CA SER A 285 11.65 -3.96 32.41
C SER A 285 11.55 -4.48 30.99
N ILE A 286 11.95 -3.65 30.03
CA ILE A 286 12.03 -3.99 28.60
C ILE A 286 13.40 -3.53 28.10
N VAL A 287 14.08 -4.42 27.37
CA VAL A 287 15.38 -4.16 26.77
C VAL A 287 15.23 -3.91 25.29
N VAL A 288 15.69 -2.74 24.82
CA VAL A 288 15.63 -2.33 23.42
C VAL A 288 17.04 -2.13 22.89
N ASP A 289 17.31 -2.63 21.69
CA ASP A 289 18.56 -2.51 20.97
C ASP A 289 18.46 -1.53 19.81
N PHE A 290 19.40 -0.61 19.72
CA PHE A 290 19.58 0.40 18.69
C PHE A 290 20.97 0.31 18.04
N SER A 291 21.74 -0.76 18.25
CA SER A 291 23.13 -0.85 17.83
C SER A 291 23.36 -0.70 16.33
N GLY A 292 22.33 -0.96 15.50
CA GLY A 292 22.32 -0.73 14.05
C GLY A 292 21.93 0.70 13.62
N THR A 293 21.65 1.61 14.57
CA THR A 293 21.28 3.00 14.27
C THR A 293 22.52 3.78 13.82
N SER A 294 22.43 4.46 12.67
CA SER A 294 23.56 5.18 12.08
C SER A 294 24.05 6.36 12.94
N ASN A 295 23.15 7.00 13.67
CA ASN A 295 23.46 8.07 14.60
C ASN A 295 22.46 8.09 15.77
N LEU A 296 22.88 7.69 16.95
CA LEU A 296 22.01 7.65 18.15
C LEU A 296 21.53 9.03 18.61
N SER A 297 22.27 10.12 18.34
CA SER A 297 21.83 11.47 18.67
C SER A 297 20.63 11.95 17.83
N ALA A 298 20.29 11.23 16.79
CA ALA A 298 19.04 11.43 16.05
C ALA A 298 17.79 11.10 16.88
N LEU A 299 17.94 10.36 17.99
CA LEU A 299 16.88 10.06 18.95
C LEU A 299 17.12 10.86 20.24
N SER A 300 16.24 11.82 20.53
CA SER A 300 16.34 12.62 21.76
C SER A 300 15.75 11.90 22.97
N ALA A 301 14.76 11.04 22.78
CA ALA A 301 14.16 10.21 23.81
C ALA A 301 13.62 8.90 23.25
N LEU A 302 13.59 7.89 24.11
CA LEU A 302 12.92 6.60 23.89
C LEU A 302 11.77 6.48 24.90
N LYS A 303 10.59 6.08 24.44
CA LYS A 303 9.41 5.86 25.28
C LYS A 303 8.79 4.51 24.96
N ILE A 304 8.27 3.87 25.99
CA ILE A 304 7.51 2.62 25.80
C ILE A 304 6.11 2.81 26.33
N TYR A 305 5.12 2.37 25.56
CA TYR A 305 3.71 2.50 25.88
C TYR A 305 3.00 1.14 25.87
N HIS A 306 2.08 0.94 26.80
CA HIS A 306 1.08 -0.12 26.76
C HIS A 306 -0.20 0.42 26.13
N ASN A 307 -0.56 -0.09 24.98
CA ASN A 307 -1.74 0.34 24.20
C ASN A 307 -2.99 -0.52 24.49
N GLY A 308 -2.96 -1.29 25.59
CA GLY A 308 -4.04 -2.20 25.93
C GLY A 308 -4.22 -3.31 24.88
N THR A 309 -5.47 -3.58 24.53
CA THR A 309 -5.85 -4.59 23.52
C THR A 309 -5.93 -4.06 22.09
N ALA A 310 -5.67 -2.76 21.89
CA ALA A 310 -5.74 -2.13 20.57
C ALA A 310 -4.39 -2.18 19.86
N GLU A 311 -4.34 -2.70 18.63
CA GLU A 311 -3.12 -2.74 17.83
C GLU A 311 -2.71 -1.35 17.34
N ARG A 312 -3.66 -0.55 16.88
CA ARG A 312 -3.40 0.81 16.40
C ARG A 312 -2.95 1.70 17.57
N PHE A 313 -1.70 2.15 17.52
CA PHE A 313 -1.15 3.04 18.55
C PHE A 313 -1.85 4.40 18.56
N ASP A 314 -2.30 4.80 19.75
CA ASP A 314 -2.79 6.13 20.02
C ASP A 314 -2.19 6.63 21.35
N VAL A 315 -1.31 7.61 21.28
CA VAL A 315 -0.63 8.18 22.45
C VAL A 315 -1.59 8.77 23.47
N LYS A 316 -2.81 9.14 23.04
CA LYS A 316 -3.81 9.75 23.94
C LYS A 316 -4.46 8.71 24.86
N THR A 317 -4.53 7.47 24.42
CA THR A 317 -5.16 6.37 25.17
C THR A 317 -4.15 5.37 25.72
N ALA A 318 -2.93 5.33 25.17
CA ALA A 318 -1.88 4.43 25.61
C ALA A 318 -1.29 4.87 26.97
N THR A 319 -0.97 3.90 27.81
CA THR A 319 -0.32 4.15 29.11
C THR A 319 1.20 4.13 28.97
N LEU A 320 1.86 5.20 29.38
CA LEU A 320 3.31 5.26 29.39
C LEU A 320 3.90 4.26 30.39
N PHE A 321 4.74 3.35 29.92
CA PHE A 321 5.50 2.40 30.74
C PHE A 321 6.78 3.04 31.31
N GLY A 322 7.52 3.78 30.48
CA GLY A 322 8.75 4.44 30.91
C GLY A 322 9.45 5.19 29.78
N ILE A 323 10.44 5.99 30.17
CA ILE A 323 11.23 6.86 29.28
C ILE A 323 12.71 6.66 29.55
N SER A 324 13.52 6.79 28.49
CA SER A 324 14.99 6.93 28.60
C SER A 324 15.47 8.09 27.73
N ALA A 325 16.26 8.98 28.34
CA ALA A 325 17.00 10.04 27.66
C ALA A 325 18.30 10.28 28.41
N PRO A 326 19.47 10.31 27.76
CA PRO A 326 19.71 10.03 26.33
C PRO A 326 19.50 8.55 25.94
N VAL A 327 19.28 8.29 24.66
CA VAL A 327 19.16 6.94 24.11
C VAL A 327 20.56 6.31 23.96
N LYS A 328 20.70 5.06 24.42
CA LYS A 328 21.94 4.27 24.27
C LYS A 328 21.74 3.15 23.27
N ALA A 329 22.82 2.62 22.70
CA ALA A 329 22.78 1.51 21.76
C ALA A 329 22.01 0.30 22.33
N ARG A 330 22.14 0.03 23.62
CA ARG A 330 21.28 -0.90 24.36
C ARG A 330 20.67 -0.14 25.53
N THR A 331 19.36 -0.03 25.54
CA THR A 331 18.60 0.74 26.52
C THR A 331 17.66 -0.19 27.29
N ILE A 332 17.71 -0.10 28.62
CA ILE A 332 16.78 -0.81 29.51
C ILE A 332 15.81 0.26 30.07
N ILE A 333 14.52 0.02 29.88
CA ILE A 333 13.47 0.85 30.48
C ILE A 333 12.73 0.02 31.51
N SER A 334 12.70 0.55 32.73
CA SER A 334 11.97 -0.05 33.85
C SER A 334 10.64 0.66 34.07
N GLY A 335 9.65 -0.10 34.54
CA GLY A 335 8.31 0.41 34.80
C GLY A 335 7.43 -0.62 35.49
N ASN A 336 6.12 -0.41 35.37
CA ASN A 336 5.13 -1.29 35.98
C ASN A 336 3.93 -1.44 35.03
N MET A 337 3.96 -2.48 34.19
CA MET A 337 2.93 -2.73 33.17
C MET A 337 2.17 -4.02 33.51
N LYS A 338 0.94 -3.87 33.95
CA LYS A 338 0.06 -5.00 34.21
C LYS A 338 -0.61 -5.44 32.91
N LEU A 339 -0.48 -6.70 32.54
CA LEU A 339 -1.10 -7.27 31.34
C LEU A 339 -2.57 -7.58 31.57
N ASN A 340 -3.39 -7.36 30.54
CA ASN A 340 -4.76 -7.83 30.45
C ASN A 340 -4.79 -9.30 30.03
N SER A 341 -5.86 -10.03 30.28
CA SER A 341 -6.08 -11.33 29.62
C SER A 341 -6.24 -11.14 28.12
N GLY A 342 -5.64 -12.02 27.32
CA GLY A 342 -5.61 -11.93 25.87
C GLY A 342 -4.49 -11.03 25.34
N ASP A 343 -4.75 -10.37 24.20
CA ASP A 343 -3.76 -9.57 23.51
C ASP A 343 -3.43 -8.26 24.24
N ASN A 344 -2.14 -7.97 24.35
CA ASN A 344 -1.56 -6.74 24.89
C ASN A 344 -0.58 -6.18 23.88
N TYR A 345 -0.80 -4.95 23.44
CA TYR A 345 0.08 -4.28 22.47
C TYR A 345 1.01 -3.31 23.18
N ILE A 346 2.29 -3.50 22.97
CA ILE A 346 3.36 -2.68 23.54
C ILE A 346 4.08 -1.97 22.39
N TRP A 347 4.17 -0.66 22.47
CA TRP A 347 4.81 0.16 21.45
C TRP A 347 6.07 0.84 21.99
N VAL A 348 7.15 0.70 21.22
CA VAL A 348 8.40 1.44 21.38
C VAL A 348 8.37 2.62 20.46
N THR A 349 8.43 3.82 21.02
CA THR A 349 8.42 5.08 20.27
C THR A 349 9.68 5.88 20.56
N GLY A 350 10.09 6.71 19.62
CA GLY A 350 11.22 7.63 19.77
C GLY A 350 10.81 9.05 19.47
N ASP A 351 11.43 10.01 20.16
CA ASP A 351 11.39 11.40 19.76
C ASP A 351 12.58 11.66 18.84
N ILE A 352 12.29 12.05 17.60
CA ILE A 352 13.31 12.33 16.59
C ILE A 352 13.87 13.73 16.86
N SER A 353 15.17 13.85 17.00
CA SER A 353 15.81 15.13 17.24
C SER A 353 15.57 16.12 16.09
N ALA A 354 15.33 17.39 16.41
CA ALA A 354 15.30 18.46 15.42
C ALA A 354 16.65 18.66 14.71
N SER A 355 17.75 18.19 15.30
CA SER A 355 19.10 18.18 14.70
C SER A 355 19.42 16.89 13.95
N ALA A 356 18.46 15.95 13.83
CA ALA A 356 18.67 14.73 13.05
C ALA A 356 18.89 15.09 11.57
N ARG A 357 19.70 14.26 10.89
CA ARG A 357 19.97 14.46 9.47
C ARG A 357 19.10 13.55 8.61
N GLU A 358 18.64 14.10 7.52
CA GLU A 358 17.97 13.31 6.48
C GLU A 358 18.88 12.15 6.04
N GLY A 359 18.28 10.97 5.83
CA GLY A 359 19.01 9.77 5.47
C GLY A 359 19.58 8.97 6.64
N ASN A 360 19.59 9.51 7.88
CA ASN A 360 19.92 8.71 9.04
C ASN A 360 19.00 7.49 9.13
N GLN A 361 19.57 6.36 9.56
CA GLN A 361 18.84 5.10 9.73
C GLN A 361 18.62 4.83 11.22
N ILE A 362 17.41 4.56 11.62
CA ILE A 362 17.06 4.11 12.96
C ILE A 362 16.82 2.60 12.91
N TYR A 363 17.70 1.84 13.49
CA TYR A 363 17.49 0.43 13.79
C TYR A 363 16.82 0.30 15.16
N THR A 364 15.84 -0.58 15.30
CA THR A 364 15.19 -0.84 16.59
C THR A 364 14.77 -2.30 16.67
N SER A 365 15.15 -2.96 17.76
CA SER A 365 14.70 -4.31 18.10
C SER A 365 14.43 -4.40 19.60
N VAL A 366 13.30 -4.98 19.98
CA VAL A 366 13.06 -5.38 21.38
C VAL A 366 13.77 -6.72 21.61
N ILE A 367 14.62 -6.79 22.61
CA ILE A 367 15.39 -8.01 22.92
C ILE A 367 14.64 -8.91 23.88
N SER A 368 14.14 -8.34 24.97
CA SER A 368 13.48 -9.08 26.03
C SER A 368 12.65 -8.17 26.92
N TYR A 369 11.78 -8.80 27.72
CA TYR A 369 11.15 -8.15 28.87
C TYR A 369 11.30 -9.05 30.11
N THR A 370 11.26 -8.44 31.29
CA THR A 370 11.34 -9.16 32.58
C THR A 370 10.04 -8.91 33.34
N THR A 371 9.48 -9.97 33.88
CA THR A 371 8.24 -9.96 34.68
C THR A 371 8.51 -9.72 36.18
N ASP A 372 7.46 -9.50 36.93
CA ASP A 372 7.51 -9.39 38.41
C ASP A 372 8.00 -10.66 39.12
N SER A 373 7.84 -11.83 38.51
CA SER A 373 8.43 -13.08 39.00
C SER A 373 9.95 -13.18 38.78
N GLY A 374 10.59 -12.17 38.12
CA GLY A 374 11.98 -12.20 37.74
C GLY A 374 12.27 -12.99 36.46
N THR A 375 11.26 -13.55 35.82
CA THR A 375 11.42 -14.30 34.56
C THR A 375 11.71 -13.34 33.43
N THR A 376 12.83 -13.58 32.71
CA THR A 376 13.16 -12.85 31.49
C THR A 376 12.71 -13.63 30.27
N VAL A 377 11.90 -13.02 29.44
CA VAL A 377 11.33 -13.58 28.20
C VAL A 377 11.97 -12.89 27.00
N SER A 378 12.55 -13.66 26.10
CA SER A 378 13.11 -13.16 24.83
C SER A 378 12.01 -12.80 23.85
N VAL A 379 12.17 -11.68 23.15
CA VAL A 379 11.29 -11.23 22.06
C VAL A 379 11.95 -11.62 20.74
N PRO A 380 11.24 -12.24 19.80
CA PRO A 380 11.79 -12.58 18.50
C PRO A 380 12.37 -11.34 17.79
N SER A 381 13.57 -11.44 17.25
CA SER A 381 14.19 -10.32 16.53
C SER A 381 13.61 -10.22 15.12
N MET A 382 13.13 -9.05 14.75
CA MET A 382 12.76 -8.71 13.37
C MET A 382 13.60 -7.51 12.92
N PRO A 383 14.74 -7.76 12.28
CA PRO A 383 15.65 -6.70 11.88
C PRO A 383 15.01 -5.78 10.83
N GLY A 384 15.36 -4.53 10.87
CA GLY A 384 14.97 -3.52 9.91
C GLY A 384 15.23 -2.13 10.43
N SER A 385 15.56 -1.22 9.53
CA SER A 385 15.78 0.17 9.84
C SER A 385 14.76 1.07 9.15
N ARG A 386 14.53 2.22 9.74
CA ARG A 386 13.68 3.28 9.21
C ARG A 386 14.55 4.46 8.82
N THR A 387 14.27 5.04 7.67
CA THR A 387 14.98 6.24 7.21
C THR A 387 14.36 7.49 7.83
N ILE A 388 15.19 8.39 8.32
CA ILE A 388 14.73 9.74 8.72
C ILE A 388 14.64 10.60 7.46
N LEU A 389 13.49 11.20 7.23
CA LEU A 389 13.21 12.18 6.17
C LEU A 389 12.90 13.55 6.79
N LEU A 390 12.87 14.59 5.97
CA LEU A 390 12.55 15.95 6.44
C LEU A 390 11.18 16.02 7.11
N THR A 391 10.21 15.29 6.59
CA THR A 391 8.85 15.22 7.13
C THR A 391 8.26 13.85 6.81
N ASN A 392 7.50 13.27 7.75
CA ASN A 392 6.63 12.12 7.54
C ASN A 392 5.36 12.31 8.36
N LYS A 393 4.21 12.46 7.72
CA LYS A 393 2.92 12.73 8.37
C LYS A 393 1.83 11.81 7.89
N LEU A 394 1.14 11.19 8.84
CA LEU A 394 -0.13 10.50 8.59
C LEU A 394 -1.24 11.55 8.44
N LEU A 395 -1.88 11.61 7.27
CA LEU A 395 -3.00 12.50 7.01
C LEU A 395 -4.34 11.85 7.28
N TYR A 396 -4.50 10.59 6.88
CA TYR A 396 -5.74 9.85 7.06
C TYR A 396 -5.48 8.36 7.33
N SER A 397 -6.34 7.78 8.13
CA SER A 397 -6.39 6.34 8.39
C SER A 397 -7.83 5.85 8.44
N GLY A 398 -8.06 4.60 8.17
CA GLY A 398 -9.38 3.98 8.39
C GLY A 398 -9.88 4.24 9.82
N GLY A 399 -11.17 4.57 9.94
CA GLY A 399 -11.82 4.99 11.18
C GLY A 399 -11.84 6.52 11.40
N ASP A 400 -10.97 7.28 10.74
CA ASP A 400 -10.96 8.74 10.90
C ASP A 400 -12.28 9.33 10.35
N ALA A 401 -12.88 10.25 11.12
CA ALA A 401 -14.15 10.90 10.79
C ALA A 401 -15.25 9.91 10.32
N GLY A 402 -15.29 8.70 10.89
CA GLY A 402 -16.29 7.68 10.60
C GLY A 402 -16.13 6.94 9.26
N SER A 403 -15.11 7.24 8.48
CA SER A 403 -14.84 6.58 7.20
C SER A 403 -14.08 5.28 7.40
N MET A 404 -14.49 4.21 6.72
CA MET A 404 -13.78 2.93 6.81
C MET A 404 -12.44 2.95 6.10
N ASN A 405 -12.27 3.78 5.06
CA ASN A 405 -11.05 3.80 4.27
C ASN A 405 -10.80 5.16 3.62
N TYR A 406 -9.53 5.47 3.32
CA TYR A 406 -9.10 6.61 2.53
C TYR A 406 -8.16 6.13 1.43
N ARG A 407 -8.35 6.66 0.20
CA ARG A 407 -7.56 6.27 -0.95
C ARG A 407 -7.33 7.43 -1.92
N ILE A 408 -6.59 7.17 -2.97
CA ILE A 408 -6.45 8.01 -4.17
C ILE A 408 -5.81 9.36 -3.84
N PRO A 409 -4.49 9.38 -3.69
CA PRO A 409 -3.73 10.61 -3.39
C PRO A 409 -3.62 11.53 -4.61
N ALA A 410 -3.90 12.80 -4.40
CA ALA A 410 -3.50 13.89 -5.28
C ALA A 410 -2.87 15.01 -4.44
N ILE A 411 -1.78 15.62 -4.89
CA ILE A 411 -1.12 16.73 -4.22
C ILE A 411 -0.54 17.73 -5.21
N VAL A 412 -0.68 19.02 -4.92
CA VAL A 412 -0.03 20.11 -5.66
C VAL A 412 0.56 21.15 -4.70
N THR A 413 1.52 21.91 -5.18
CA THR A 413 2.02 23.13 -4.52
C THR A 413 1.35 24.32 -5.16
N ALA A 414 0.55 25.05 -4.38
CA ALA A 414 -0.08 26.30 -4.80
C ALA A 414 0.96 27.42 -5.03
N LYS A 415 0.54 28.52 -5.65
CA LYS A 415 1.43 29.61 -6.03
C LYS A 415 2.16 30.24 -4.84
N ASP A 416 1.54 30.28 -3.67
CA ASP A 416 2.15 30.80 -2.42
C ASP A 416 3.04 29.79 -1.69
N GLY A 417 3.15 28.55 -2.20
CA GLY A 417 3.88 27.46 -1.57
C GLY A 417 3.03 26.56 -0.66
N THR A 418 1.75 26.85 -0.50
CA THR A 418 0.82 25.98 0.23
C THR A 418 0.68 24.64 -0.47
N LEU A 419 0.83 23.55 0.28
CA LEU A 419 0.51 22.22 -0.22
C LEU A 419 -0.99 21.99 -0.12
N VAL A 420 -1.59 21.44 -1.17
CA VAL A 420 -3.01 21.10 -1.23
C VAL A 420 -3.15 19.65 -1.65
N THR A 421 -3.81 18.83 -0.82
CA THR A 421 -4.11 17.43 -1.13
C THR A 421 -5.59 17.26 -1.45
N ALA A 422 -5.90 16.32 -2.34
CA ALA A 422 -7.24 15.77 -2.51
C ALA A 422 -7.22 14.26 -2.36
N THR A 423 -8.28 13.68 -1.77
CA THR A 423 -8.31 12.28 -1.35
C THR A 423 -9.74 11.76 -1.38
N ASP A 424 -9.93 10.51 -1.77
CA ASP A 424 -11.18 9.79 -1.58
C ASP A 424 -11.39 9.43 -0.11
N LYS A 425 -12.45 9.92 0.49
CA LYS A 425 -12.97 9.45 1.78
C LYS A 425 -14.03 8.38 1.49
N ARG A 426 -13.70 7.11 1.73
CA ARG A 426 -14.52 5.95 1.37
C ARG A 426 -15.24 5.40 2.59
N TRP A 427 -16.53 5.68 2.68
CA TRP A 427 -17.33 5.44 3.87
C TRP A 427 -17.49 3.96 4.24
N THR A 428 -17.68 3.09 3.25
CA THR A 428 -18.10 1.70 3.46
C THR A 428 -17.05 0.65 3.10
N GLY A 429 -15.80 1.06 2.90
CA GLY A 429 -14.69 0.17 2.54
C GLY A 429 -13.85 0.71 1.38
N PRO A 430 -12.88 -0.06 0.88
CA PRO A 430 -11.89 0.41 -0.09
C PRO A 430 -12.41 0.51 -1.54
N PHE A 431 -13.68 0.27 -1.77
CA PHE A 431 -14.28 0.09 -3.10
C PHE A 431 -14.43 1.40 -3.87
N ASP A 432 -14.27 1.31 -5.19
CA ASP A 432 -14.46 2.39 -6.14
C ASP A 432 -15.94 2.74 -6.34
N LEU A 433 -16.22 3.77 -7.16
CA LEU A 433 -17.56 4.12 -7.61
C LEU A 433 -18.30 2.88 -8.16
N PRO A 434 -19.60 2.73 -7.89
CA PRO A 434 -20.58 3.72 -7.40
C PRO A 434 -20.76 3.75 -5.87
N LYS A 435 -19.77 3.34 -5.09
CA LYS A 435 -19.89 3.37 -3.63
C LYS A 435 -19.88 4.79 -3.08
N HIS A 436 -20.36 4.94 -1.84
CA HIS A 436 -20.33 6.23 -1.14
C HIS A 436 -18.89 6.67 -0.88
N ILE A 437 -18.47 7.70 -1.59
CA ILE A 437 -17.13 8.28 -1.55
C ILE A 437 -17.29 9.79 -1.57
N ASP A 438 -16.52 10.50 -0.74
CA ASP A 438 -16.41 11.96 -0.79
C ASP A 438 -15.01 12.35 -1.23
N VAL A 439 -14.87 13.43 -1.97
CA VAL A 439 -13.57 14.07 -2.22
C VAL A 439 -13.28 15.06 -1.11
N VAL A 440 -12.19 14.84 -0.38
CA VAL A 440 -11.78 15.69 0.76
C VAL A 440 -10.42 16.35 0.50
N ILE A 441 -10.29 17.59 0.98
CA ILE A 441 -9.13 18.46 0.81
C ILE A 441 -8.45 18.70 2.16
N ARG A 442 -7.11 18.70 2.19
CA ARG A 442 -6.31 19.29 3.28
C ARG A 442 -5.26 20.23 2.72
N ARG A 443 -4.80 21.15 3.56
CA ARG A 443 -3.80 22.17 3.24
C ARG A 443 -2.69 22.20 4.27
N SER A 444 -1.48 22.54 3.82
CA SER A 444 -0.33 22.81 4.70
C SER A 444 0.41 24.04 4.19
N SER A 445 0.62 25.01 5.06
CA SER A 445 1.41 26.23 4.77
C SER A 445 2.84 26.17 5.34
N ASP A 446 3.21 25.08 5.99
CA ASP A 446 4.49 24.86 6.66
C ASP A 446 5.27 23.67 6.12
N LYS A 447 5.20 23.46 4.80
CA LYS A 447 5.91 22.40 4.07
C LYS A 447 5.55 20.99 4.52
N GLY A 448 4.28 20.79 4.92
CA GLY A 448 3.73 19.48 5.30
C GLY A 448 3.94 19.08 6.74
N ASN A 449 4.45 19.97 7.62
CA ASN A 449 4.62 19.65 9.03
C ASN A 449 3.29 19.63 9.78
N THR A 450 2.37 20.55 9.46
CA THR A 450 1.00 20.54 9.95
C THR A 450 -0.01 20.66 8.82
N TRP A 451 -1.22 20.14 9.04
CA TRP A 451 -2.27 20.08 8.05
C TRP A 451 -3.61 20.55 8.61
N SER A 452 -4.38 21.25 7.80
CA SER A 452 -5.73 21.70 8.16
C SER A 452 -6.66 20.54 8.50
N ALA A 453 -7.78 20.80 9.14
CA ALA A 453 -8.91 19.88 9.15
C ALA A 453 -9.33 19.54 7.72
N PRO A 454 -9.89 18.33 7.46
CA PRO A 454 -10.41 17.99 6.15
C PRO A 454 -11.61 18.87 5.77
N TYR A 455 -11.62 19.34 4.53
CA TYR A 455 -12.74 20.04 3.90
C TYR A 455 -13.35 19.12 2.85
N THR A 456 -14.68 18.89 2.88
CA THR A 456 -15.37 18.09 1.86
C THR A 456 -15.65 18.95 0.63
N LEU A 457 -15.01 18.61 -0.50
CA LEU A 457 -15.19 19.29 -1.77
C LEU A 457 -16.45 18.83 -2.49
N ALA A 458 -16.71 17.53 -2.46
CA ALA A 458 -17.88 16.90 -3.07
C ALA A 458 -18.25 15.63 -2.30
N GLY A 459 -19.54 15.33 -2.19
CA GLY A 459 -20.07 14.15 -1.49
C GLY A 459 -21.24 14.51 -0.58
N GLU A 460 -20.99 14.95 0.62
CA GLU A 460 -21.95 15.44 1.61
C GLU A 460 -23.16 14.52 1.86
N GLY A 461 -22.88 13.25 2.18
CA GLY A 461 -23.91 12.33 2.67
C GLY A 461 -24.92 11.85 1.64
N THR A 462 -24.65 12.03 0.36
CA THR A 462 -25.47 11.47 -0.71
C THR A 462 -25.06 10.04 -1.03
N ASP A 463 -26.00 9.21 -1.50
CA ASP A 463 -25.68 7.87 -2.02
C ASP A 463 -24.88 7.92 -3.35
N VAL A 464 -24.62 9.11 -3.87
CA VAL A 464 -23.82 9.34 -5.06
C VAL A 464 -22.36 9.54 -4.65
N GLY A 465 -21.49 8.60 -5.01
CA GLY A 465 -20.06 8.72 -4.75
C GLY A 465 -19.40 9.73 -5.68
N TYR A 466 -18.37 10.44 -5.14
CA TYR A 466 -17.46 11.32 -5.86
C TYR A 466 -16.03 10.90 -5.55
N GLY A 467 -15.19 10.68 -6.54
CA GLY A 467 -13.84 10.17 -6.32
C GLY A 467 -12.88 10.38 -7.48
N ASP A 468 -11.70 9.79 -7.36
CA ASP A 468 -10.60 9.89 -8.33
C ASP A 468 -10.15 11.34 -8.59
N PRO A 469 -9.82 12.14 -7.56
CA PRO A 469 -9.44 13.54 -7.74
C PRO A 469 -8.11 13.68 -8.50
N ALA A 470 -8.09 14.61 -9.47
CA ALA A 470 -6.88 15.05 -10.16
C ALA A 470 -6.71 16.55 -9.98
N LEU A 471 -5.52 16.97 -9.56
CA LEU A 471 -5.19 18.36 -9.27
C LEU A 471 -4.22 18.92 -10.31
N VAL A 472 -4.42 20.19 -10.66
CA VAL A 472 -3.44 21.00 -11.42
C VAL A 472 -3.50 22.45 -10.98
N VAL A 473 -2.33 23.08 -10.91
CA VAL A 473 -2.23 24.54 -10.69
C VAL A 473 -2.06 25.23 -12.03
N ASN A 474 -2.97 26.14 -12.36
CA ASN A 474 -2.83 27.01 -13.50
C ASN A 474 -1.77 28.09 -13.23
N ARG A 475 -0.58 27.94 -13.79
CA ARG A 475 0.56 28.83 -13.56
C ARG A 475 0.31 30.27 -14.04
N LYS A 476 -0.68 30.48 -14.93
CA LYS A 476 -1.02 31.80 -15.45
C LYS A 476 -1.71 32.69 -14.41
N ASN A 477 -2.68 32.13 -13.68
CA ASN A 477 -3.50 32.88 -12.72
C ASN A 477 -3.39 32.37 -11.28
N GLY A 478 -2.76 31.22 -11.05
CA GLY A 478 -2.60 30.61 -9.71
C GLY A 478 -3.80 29.77 -9.25
N GLU A 479 -4.87 29.66 -10.05
CA GLU A 479 -6.00 28.81 -9.67
C GLU A 479 -5.61 27.34 -9.58
N ILE A 480 -6.14 26.67 -8.57
CA ILE A 480 -6.07 25.21 -8.45
C ILE A 480 -7.36 24.63 -9.04
N ILE A 481 -7.21 23.69 -9.95
CA ILE A 481 -8.31 23.00 -10.60
C ILE A 481 -8.31 21.56 -10.06
N CYS A 482 -9.47 21.11 -9.57
CA CYS A 482 -9.72 19.73 -9.20
C CYS A 482 -10.72 19.12 -10.18
N LEU A 483 -10.31 18.07 -10.89
CA LEU A 483 -11.17 17.23 -11.71
C LEU A 483 -11.45 15.94 -10.93
N PHE A 484 -12.69 15.42 -10.97
CA PHE A 484 -13.05 14.20 -10.27
C PHE A 484 -14.28 13.53 -10.92
N ALA A 485 -14.48 12.26 -10.60
CA ALA A 485 -15.56 11.46 -11.16
C ALA A 485 -16.73 11.32 -10.17
N SER A 486 -17.94 11.01 -10.68
CA SER A 486 -19.08 10.63 -9.82
C SER A 486 -20.05 9.66 -10.46
N GLY A 487 -20.90 9.08 -9.61
CA GLY A 487 -22.07 8.31 -10.01
C GLY A 487 -21.73 6.85 -10.28
N ARG A 488 -21.98 6.37 -11.49
CA ARG A 488 -21.78 4.96 -11.85
C ARG A 488 -20.29 4.61 -11.84
N GLY A 489 -19.98 3.35 -11.50
CA GLY A 489 -18.64 2.83 -11.68
C GLY A 489 -18.23 2.78 -13.16
N PHE A 490 -16.94 2.90 -13.44
CA PHE A 490 -16.38 2.97 -14.78
C PHE A 490 -16.85 1.84 -15.71
N PHE A 491 -16.94 0.61 -15.22
CA PHE A 491 -17.39 -0.55 -16.00
C PHE A 491 -18.92 -0.70 -16.11
N GLN A 492 -19.66 0.03 -15.29
CA GLN A 492 -21.14 0.07 -15.33
C GLN A 492 -21.66 1.30 -16.10
N SER A 493 -20.78 2.21 -16.46
CA SER A 493 -21.06 3.38 -17.28
C SER A 493 -21.45 2.97 -18.70
N THR A 494 -22.36 3.73 -19.31
CA THR A 494 -22.76 3.60 -20.72
C THR A 494 -22.86 4.99 -21.33
N ALA A 495 -22.88 5.07 -22.67
CA ALA A 495 -23.04 6.34 -23.37
C ALA A 495 -24.31 7.08 -22.94
N ALA A 496 -25.40 6.36 -22.72
CA ALA A 496 -26.69 6.93 -22.28
C ALA A 496 -26.73 7.28 -20.80
N SER A 497 -25.89 6.65 -19.97
CA SER A 497 -25.82 6.89 -18.52
C SER A 497 -24.35 6.89 -18.09
N PRO A 498 -23.60 7.97 -18.40
CA PRO A 498 -22.15 8.04 -18.21
C PRO A 498 -21.76 8.20 -16.74
N ILE A 499 -20.59 7.67 -16.37
CA ILE A 499 -19.84 8.17 -15.22
C ILE A 499 -19.53 9.64 -15.48
N ARG A 500 -19.77 10.50 -14.50
CA ARG A 500 -19.65 11.94 -14.71
C ARG A 500 -18.28 12.45 -14.36
N ILE A 501 -17.84 13.47 -15.07
CA ILE A 501 -16.58 14.18 -14.83
C ILE A 501 -16.93 15.59 -14.38
N TRP A 502 -16.45 15.92 -13.18
CA TRP A 502 -16.71 17.20 -12.52
C TRP A 502 -15.46 18.05 -12.43
N GLN A 503 -15.64 19.34 -12.32
CA GLN A 503 -14.61 20.33 -12.05
C GLN A 503 -15.01 21.25 -10.90
N SER A 504 -14.06 21.53 -10.01
CA SER A 504 -14.10 22.63 -9.05
C SER A 504 -12.80 23.40 -9.07
N LYS A 505 -12.84 24.70 -8.76
CA LYS A 505 -11.68 25.61 -8.79
C LYS A 505 -11.52 26.34 -7.47
N SER A 506 -10.27 26.60 -7.11
CA SER A 506 -9.91 27.46 -6.01
C SER A 506 -8.98 28.58 -6.49
N ALA A 507 -9.30 29.83 -6.15
CA ALA A 507 -8.50 31.00 -6.48
C ALA A 507 -7.66 31.50 -5.27
N ASP A 508 -7.77 30.85 -4.12
CA ASP A 508 -7.20 31.28 -2.85
C ASP A 508 -6.34 30.18 -2.20
N ASN A 509 -5.58 29.47 -3.03
CA ASN A 509 -4.66 28.39 -2.63
C ASN A 509 -5.36 27.27 -1.83
N GLY A 510 -6.59 26.89 -2.24
CA GLY A 510 -7.35 25.77 -1.71
C GLY A 510 -8.14 26.08 -0.44
N VAL A 511 -8.30 27.34 -0.03
CA VAL A 511 -9.11 27.73 1.15
C VAL A 511 -10.58 27.54 0.85
N THR A 512 -11.03 28.09 -0.27
CA THR A 512 -12.42 27.95 -0.77
C THR A 512 -12.42 27.37 -2.16
N TRP A 513 -13.52 26.74 -2.52
CA TRP A 513 -13.71 26.06 -3.78
C TRP A 513 -15.03 26.44 -4.42
N SER A 514 -15.05 26.59 -5.73
CA SER A 514 -16.30 26.79 -6.47
C SER A 514 -17.22 25.56 -6.36
N THR A 515 -18.51 25.76 -6.46
CA THR A 515 -19.46 24.64 -6.62
C THR A 515 -19.02 23.75 -7.77
N PRO A 516 -18.98 22.42 -7.61
CA PRO A 516 -18.65 21.50 -8.68
C PRO A 516 -19.53 21.65 -9.91
N GLN A 517 -18.92 21.64 -11.08
CA GLN A 517 -19.60 21.77 -12.36
C GLN A 517 -19.38 20.51 -13.20
N ASP A 518 -20.47 19.94 -13.72
CA ASP A 518 -20.44 18.77 -14.60
C ASP A 518 -19.87 19.13 -15.99
N GLN A 519 -18.77 18.52 -16.33
CA GLN A 519 -18.07 18.73 -17.62
C GLN A 519 -18.36 17.59 -18.63
N THR A 520 -19.11 16.57 -18.24
CA THR A 520 -19.32 15.34 -19.02
C THR A 520 -19.84 15.64 -20.43
N GLY A 521 -20.80 16.57 -20.56
CA GLY A 521 -21.37 16.96 -21.86
C GLY A 521 -20.40 17.58 -22.85
N GLN A 522 -19.22 18.09 -22.40
CA GLN A 522 -18.14 18.55 -23.28
C GLN A 522 -17.23 17.41 -23.72
N ILE A 523 -17.23 16.29 -23.00
CA ILE A 523 -16.20 15.25 -23.08
C ILE A 523 -16.70 14.03 -23.83
N TYR A 524 -17.81 13.41 -23.37
CA TYR A 524 -18.31 12.17 -23.97
C TYR A 524 -19.76 11.83 -23.58
N GLY A 525 -20.30 10.75 -24.18
CA GLY A 525 -21.61 10.19 -23.91
C GLY A 525 -22.71 10.77 -24.83
N ALA A 526 -23.89 10.21 -24.78
CA ALA A 526 -24.98 10.49 -25.73
C ALA A 526 -25.42 11.98 -25.79
N GLY A 527 -25.16 12.74 -24.72
CA GLY A 527 -25.43 14.19 -24.66
C GLY A 527 -24.24 15.08 -25.09
N CYS A 528 -23.11 14.50 -25.52
CA CYS A 528 -21.93 15.25 -25.90
C CYS A 528 -22.08 15.86 -27.31
N LEU A 529 -21.61 17.08 -27.48
CA LEU A 529 -21.64 17.76 -28.80
C LEU A 529 -20.59 17.21 -29.80
N ASN A 530 -19.57 16.49 -29.29
CA ASN A 530 -18.53 15.88 -30.13
C ASN A 530 -18.99 14.53 -30.69
N PRO A 531 -19.27 14.38 -32.00
CA PRO A 531 -19.75 13.13 -32.56
C PRO A 531 -18.79 11.94 -32.37
N ALA A 532 -17.48 12.19 -32.27
CA ALA A 532 -16.47 11.15 -32.14
C ALA A 532 -16.50 10.47 -30.76
N THR A 533 -17.07 11.13 -29.76
CA THR A 533 -17.08 10.64 -28.36
C THR A 533 -18.49 10.32 -27.82
N GLN A 534 -19.53 10.57 -28.62
CA GLN A 534 -20.94 10.33 -28.23
C GLN A 534 -21.23 8.88 -27.83
N ASN A 535 -20.55 7.93 -28.46
CA ASN A 535 -20.78 6.50 -28.26
C ASN A 535 -19.87 5.86 -27.20
N TRP A 536 -18.98 6.64 -26.60
CA TRP A 536 -18.08 6.10 -25.56
C TRP A 536 -18.85 5.65 -24.34
N GLN A 537 -18.48 4.49 -23.82
CA GLN A 537 -19.20 3.83 -22.74
C GLN A 537 -18.73 4.28 -21.34
N GLY A 538 -17.55 4.86 -21.25
CA GLY A 538 -17.02 5.37 -19.99
C GLY A 538 -15.74 6.15 -20.20
N ALA A 539 -15.58 7.22 -19.43
CA ALA A 539 -14.33 7.96 -19.33
C ALA A 539 -14.21 8.56 -17.93
N PHE A 540 -13.00 8.62 -17.41
CA PHE A 540 -12.71 9.34 -16.18
C PHE A 540 -11.31 9.96 -16.26
N VAL A 541 -11.04 10.96 -15.44
CA VAL A 541 -9.71 11.59 -15.36
C VAL A 541 -8.83 10.78 -14.43
N THR A 542 -7.63 10.43 -14.87
CA THR A 542 -6.67 9.75 -14.00
C THR A 542 -6.34 10.62 -12.78
N SER A 543 -6.54 10.07 -11.59
CA SER A 543 -6.31 10.73 -10.30
C SER A 543 -4.85 11.12 -10.06
N GLY A 544 -4.58 12.05 -9.17
CA GLY A 544 -3.25 12.57 -8.82
C GLY A 544 -2.93 13.87 -9.55
N ASN A 545 -1.83 13.95 -10.29
CA ASN A 545 -1.46 15.17 -11.02
C ASN A 545 -1.98 15.19 -12.46
N ALA A 546 -2.59 16.30 -12.85
CA ALA A 546 -2.69 16.76 -14.22
C ALA A 546 -1.53 17.76 -14.51
N VAL A 547 -1.32 18.14 -15.76
CA VAL A 547 -0.17 18.93 -16.17
C VAL A 547 -0.58 20.21 -16.91
N GLN A 548 0.20 21.29 -16.71
CA GLN A 548 0.14 22.45 -17.58
C GLN A 548 1.43 22.53 -18.41
N LEU A 549 1.30 22.57 -19.72
CA LEU A 549 2.42 22.73 -20.63
C LEU A 549 2.95 24.17 -20.63
N LYS A 550 4.14 24.40 -21.20
CA LYS A 550 4.73 25.76 -21.40
C LYS A 550 3.85 26.65 -22.28
N SER A 551 3.09 26.07 -23.21
CA SER A 551 2.10 26.80 -24.04
C SER A 551 0.92 27.35 -23.20
N GLY A 552 0.74 26.90 -21.96
CA GLY A 552 -0.40 27.23 -21.13
C GLY A 552 -1.51 26.18 -21.19
N ARG A 553 -1.46 25.22 -22.12
CA ARG A 553 -2.45 24.12 -22.22
C ARG A 553 -2.46 23.30 -20.94
N LEU A 554 -3.64 23.14 -20.36
CA LEU A 554 -3.90 22.20 -19.28
C LEU A 554 -4.24 20.84 -19.87
N MET A 555 -3.69 19.75 -19.31
CA MET A 555 -3.92 18.39 -19.81
C MET A 555 -4.05 17.40 -18.67
N ALA A 556 -4.98 16.44 -18.83
CA ALA A 556 -5.14 15.29 -17.97
C ALA A 556 -5.27 14.02 -18.81
N ALA A 557 -4.72 12.90 -18.34
CA ALA A 557 -4.92 11.62 -19.01
C ALA A 557 -6.34 11.11 -18.76
N LEU A 558 -6.95 10.58 -19.82
CA LEU A 558 -8.33 10.16 -19.88
C LEU A 558 -8.41 8.68 -20.27
N PRO A 559 -8.51 7.74 -19.32
CA PRO A 559 -8.89 6.36 -19.61
C PRO A 559 -10.31 6.30 -20.15
N VAL A 560 -10.50 5.60 -21.26
CA VAL A 560 -11.76 5.57 -22.02
C VAL A 560 -12.15 4.14 -22.35
N ARG A 561 -13.39 3.80 -22.15
CA ARG A 561 -14.05 2.63 -22.76
C ARG A 561 -14.83 3.10 -23.98
N GLU A 562 -14.28 2.87 -25.15
CA GLU A 562 -14.89 3.28 -26.43
C GLU A 562 -16.09 2.41 -26.79
N THR A 563 -16.10 1.15 -26.35
CA THR A 563 -17.13 0.15 -26.61
C THR A 563 -17.63 -0.49 -25.32
N THR A 564 -18.61 -1.38 -25.42
CA THR A 564 -19.17 -2.15 -24.30
C THR A 564 -18.21 -3.17 -23.68
N GLY A 565 -17.09 -3.45 -24.35
CA GLY A 565 -16.02 -4.33 -23.83
C GLY A 565 -15.28 -3.78 -22.61
N ARG A 566 -14.25 -4.51 -22.15
CA ARG A 566 -13.40 -4.13 -21.01
C ARG A 566 -12.09 -3.46 -21.44
N THR A 567 -11.84 -3.34 -22.73
CA THR A 567 -10.65 -2.65 -23.24
C THR A 567 -10.69 -1.17 -22.88
N ILE A 568 -9.59 -0.67 -22.40
CA ILE A 568 -9.41 0.73 -21.99
C ILE A 568 -8.36 1.35 -22.91
N SER A 569 -8.72 2.45 -23.54
CA SER A 569 -7.83 3.29 -24.35
C SER A 569 -7.44 4.53 -23.56
N ASN A 570 -6.27 5.11 -23.83
CA ASN A 570 -5.88 6.40 -23.28
C ASN A 570 -6.07 7.49 -24.31
N PHE A 571 -6.79 8.51 -23.91
CA PHE A 571 -6.92 9.80 -24.60
C PHE A 571 -6.40 10.93 -23.71
N VAL A 572 -6.45 12.15 -24.20
CA VAL A 572 -6.10 13.35 -23.46
C VAL A 572 -7.31 14.27 -23.35
N LEU A 573 -7.62 14.64 -22.12
CA LEU A 573 -8.50 15.76 -21.83
C LEU A 573 -7.64 17.02 -21.77
N TYR A 574 -7.99 18.09 -22.52
CA TYR A 574 -7.20 19.32 -22.50
C TYR A 574 -8.08 20.59 -22.56
N SER A 575 -7.49 21.67 -22.07
CA SER A 575 -8.06 23.01 -22.11
C SER A 575 -7.00 24.04 -22.52
N ASP A 576 -7.36 24.93 -23.45
CA ASP A 576 -6.52 26.04 -23.92
C ASP A 576 -7.00 27.41 -23.37
N ASP A 577 -8.07 27.42 -22.57
CA ASP A 577 -8.75 28.62 -22.10
C ASP A 577 -8.82 28.71 -20.56
N ASN A 578 -7.82 28.18 -19.86
CA ASN A 578 -7.71 28.15 -18.39
C ASN A 578 -8.86 27.36 -17.73
N ALA A 579 -9.16 26.18 -18.28
CA ALA A 579 -10.22 25.29 -17.79
C ALA A 579 -11.64 25.92 -17.80
N GLN A 580 -11.94 26.78 -18.76
CA GLN A 580 -13.30 27.22 -19.03
C GLN A 580 -14.05 26.18 -19.87
N THR A 581 -13.37 25.63 -20.88
CA THR A 581 -13.89 24.54 -21.68
C THR A 581 -12.86 23.40 -21.77
N TRP A 582 -13.38 22.19 -21.93
CA TRP A 582 -12.57 20.98 -22.06
C TRP A 582 -12.83 20.31 -23.41
N LYS A 583 -11.76 19.79 -23.98
CA LYS A 583 -11.77 19.05 -25.25
C LYS A 583 -11.01 17.74 -25.09
N VAL A 584 -11.34 16.78 -25.94
CA VAL A 584 -10.65 15.49 -26.00
C VAL A 584 -9.75 15.44 -27.24
N SER A 585 -8.55 14.87 -27.11
CA SER A 585 -7.65 14.65 -28.24
C SER A 585 -8.29 13.81 -29.33
N PRO A 586 -8.04 14.09 -30.61
CA PRO A 586 -8.66 13.34 -31.71
C PRO A 586 -8.16 11.90 -31.78
N ASN A 587 -6.93 11.65 -31.35
CA ASN A 587 -6.29 10.35 -31.42
C ASN A 587 -5.91 9.82 -30.05
N ARG A 588 -5.99 8.48 -29.90
CA ARG A 588 -5.62 7.79 -28.67
C ARG A 588 -4.10 7.71 -28.50
N ALA A 589 -3.65 7.82 -27.26
CA ALA A 589 -2.25 7.61 -26.88
C ALA A 589 -1.93 6.12 -26.71
N SER A 590 -2.92 5.28 -26.39
CA SER A 590 -2.78 3.83 -26.28
C SER A 590 -4.12 3.17 -26.52
N ALA A 591 -4.11 2.03 -27.22
CA ALA A 591 -5.29 1.19 -27.42
C ALA A 591 -5.54 0.24 -26.25
N ASN A 592 -4.49 -0.06 -25.48
CA ASN A 592 -4.54 -0.90 -24.28
C ASN A 592 -3.76 -0.22 -23.17
N GLY A 593 -4.43 0.57 -22.36
CA GLY A 593 -3.83 1.27 -21.23
C GLY A 593 -4.89 1.52 -20.17
N ASN A 594 -4.45 1.90 -19.00
CA ASN A 594 -5.30 2.26 -17.88
C ASN A 594 -4.93 3.67 -17.41
N GLU A 595 -4.88 3.93 -16.13
CA GLU A 595 -4.44 5.21 -15.58
C GLU A 595 -3.06 5.62 -16.13
N ALA A 596 -2.91 6.88 -16.47
CA ALA A 596 -1.69 7.40 -17.08
C ALA A 596 -1.34 8.79 -16.55
N LYS A 597 -0.07 9.15 -16.63
CA LYS A 597 0.44 10.49 -16.26
C LYS A 597 1.19 11.09 -17.41
N MET A 598 1.17 12.42 -17.49
CA MET A 598 1.85 13.16 -18.56
C MET A 598 2.80 14.20 -17.99
N VAL A 599 3.87 14.46 -18.74
CA VAL A 599 4.79 15.54 -18.45
C VAL A 599 5.20 16.24 -19.75
N GLY A 600 5.27 17.58 -19.71
CA GLY A 600 5.88 18.34 -20.80
C GLY A 600 7.40 18.19 -20.77
N LEU A 601 8.01 17.83 -21.89
CA LEU A 601 9.45 17.75 -22.05
C LEU A 601 10.03 19.13 -22.39
N ASP A 602 11.34 19.31 -22.18
CA ASP A 602 12.00 20.58 -22.38
C ASP A 602 11.95 21.06 -23.83
N ASN A 603 11.93 20.13 -24.77
CA ASN A 603 11.80 20.37 -26.22
C ASN A 603 10.34 20.59 -26.68
N GLY A 604 9.37 20.70 -25.79
CA GLY A 604 7.95 20.93 -26.10
C GLY A 604 7.14 19.69 -26.42
N GLN A 605 7.76 18.50 -26.44
CA GLN A 605 7.04 17.24 -26.57
C GLN A 605 6.31 16.88 -25.27
N VAL A 606 5.43 15.88 -25.31
CA VAL A 606 4.73 15.35 -24.15
C VAL A 606 5.01 13.86 -24.01
N LEU A 607 5.52 13.45 -22.84
CA LEU A 607 5.71 12.04 -22.49
C LEU A 607 4.54 11.60 -21.64
N MET A 608 3.95 10.45 -21.96
CA MET A 608 2.90 9.79 -21.18
C MET A 608 3.45 8.49 -20.60
N SER A 609 3.27 8.30 -19.29
CA SER A 609 3.53 7.06 -18.55
C SER A 609 2.21 6.34 -18.32
N ILE A 610 2.06 5.11 -18.78
CA ILE A 610 0.80 4.37 -18.90
C ILE A 610 0.86 3.13 -18.02
N ARG A 611 -0.12 2.98 -17.13
CA ARG A 611 -0.39 1.75 -16.41
C ARG A 611 -0.87 0.68 -17.38
N SER A 612 -0.16 -0.46 -17.40
CA SER A 612 -0.46 -1.56 -18.33
C SER A 612 -0.26 -2.92 -17.65
N GLU A 613 -0.94 -3.92 -18.17
CA GLU A 613 -0.66 -5.31 -17.84
C GLU A 613 0.71 -5.72 -18.40
N GLY A 614 1.38 -6.67 -17.76
CA GLY A 614 2.66 -7.19 -18.25
C GLY A 614 3.88 -6.87 -17.37
N GLY A 615 3.67 -6.20 -16.23
CA GLY A 615 4.73 -6.04 -15.21
C GLY A 615 5.76 -4.95 -15.47
N ILE A 616 5.66 -4.25 -16.62
CA ILE A 616 6.58 -3.17 -17.03
C ILE A 616 5.76 -1.95 -17.43
N ARG A 617 6.20 -0.76 -17.00
CA ARG A 617 5.56 0.51 -17.34
C ARG A 617 5.66 0.80 -18.85
N MET A 618 4.56 1.19 -19.47
CA MET A 618 4.54 1.60 -20.87
C MET A 618 4.61 3.12 -20.98
N PHE A 619 5.34 3.61 -21.97
CA PHE A 619 5.44 5.02 -22.28
C PHE A 619 4.97 5.30 -23.73
N ASN A 620 4.53 6.54 -23.97
CA ASN A 620 4.30 7.04 -25.33
C ASN A 620 4.67 8.51 -25.43
N LEU A 621 5.02 8.97 -26.62
CA LEU A 621 5.50 10.32 -26.92
C LEU A 621 4.59 11.02 -27.92
N SER A 622 4.21 12.25 -27.61
CA SER A 622 3.53 13.17 -28.53
C SER A 622 4.45 14.33 -28.89
N LYS A 623 4.46 14.70 -30.17
CA LYS A 623 5.24 15.84 -30.72
C LYS A 623 4.40 17.10 -30.88
N ASP A 624 3.11 17.04 -30.68
CA ASP A 624 2.13 18.08 -30.95
C ASP A 624 1.18 18.33 -29.75
N GLN A 625 1.73 18.32 -28.57
CA GLN A 625 1.02 18.62 -27.33
C GLN A 625 -0.20 17.71 -27.09
N GLY A 626 -0.05 16.42 -27.37
CA GLY A 626 -1.04 15.38 -27.03
C GLY A 626 -2.12 15.15 -28.09
N MET A 627 -2.03 15.73 -29.28
CA MET A 627 -3.02 15.51 -30.34
C MET A 627 -2.78 14.20 -31.08
N ASN A 628 -1.50 13.91 -31.39
CA ASN A 628 -1.06 12.67 -32.00
C ASN A 628 0.03 12.02 -31.17
N TRP A 629 0.06 10.71 -31.21
CA TRP A 629 0.96 9.89 -30.40
C TRP A 629 1.75 8.90 -31.26
N GLY A 630 2.94 8.57 -30.82
CA GLY A 630 3.75 7.51 -31.39
C GLY A 630 3.20 6.13 -31.09
N ILE A 631 4.04 5.11 -31.23
CA ILE A 631 3.75 3.75 -30.80
C ILE A 631 4.17 3.62 -29.34
N PRO A 632 3.30 3.11 -28.43
CA PRO A 632 3.67 2.85 -27.04
C PRO A 632 4.88 1.91 -26.95
N PHE A 633 5.81 2.20 -26.05
CA PHE A 633 7.01 1.43 -25.82
C PHE A 633 7.21 1.10 -24.34
N ALA A 634 7.82 -0.04 -24.06
CA ALA A 634 8.12 -0.47 -22.71
C ALA A 634 9.29 0.36 -22.13
N GLN A 635 9.21 0.67 -20.83
CA GLN A 635 10.32 1.22 -20.05
C GLN A 635 10.86 0.15 -19.09
N PRO A 636 11.85 -0.64 -19.48
CA PRO A 636 12.26 -1.84 -18.73
C PRO A 636 12.80 -1.54 -17.32
N SER A 637 13.27 -0.32 -17.06
CA SER A 637 13.76 0.08 -15.74
C SER A 637 12.63 0.39 -14.74
N ILE A 638 11.35 0.41 -15.17
CA ILE A 638 10.22 0.69 -14.30
C ILE A 638 9.29 -0.52 -14.24
N VAL A 639 9.40 -1.27 -13.14
CA VAL A 639 8.48 -2.37 -12.82
C VAL A 639 7.11 -1.77 -12.49
N ASP A 640 6.03 -2.33 -13.06
CA ASP A 640 4.65 -1.88 -12.85
C ASP A 640 3.79 -3.02 -12.31
N PRO A 641 3.40 -3.02 -11.02
CA PRO A 641 2.47 -3.99 -10.45
C PRO A 641 1.01 -3.71 -10.84
N TYR A 642 0.77 -3.18 -12.02
CA TYR A 642 -0.53 -2.72 -12.46
C TYR A 642 -1.11 -1.66 -11.49
N CYS A 643 -0.34 -0.59 -11.27
CA CYS A 643 -0.66 0.46 -10.29
C CYS A 643 -0.58 1.85 -10.92
N ASN A 644 -1.41 2.78 -10.43
CA ASN A 644 -1.26 4.19 -10.79
C ASN A 644 0.03 4.72 -10.16
N GLY A 645 0.95 5.21 -10.98
CA GLY A 645 2.13 5.94 -10.57
C GLY A 645 1.95 7.44 -10.81
N ASP A 646 2.93 8.23 -10.45
CA ASP A 646 2.96 9.65 -10.82
C ASP A 646 4.22 9.99 -11.59
N MET A 647 4.15 11.02 -12.44
CA MET A 647 5.29 11.50 -13.21
C MET A 647 5.20 13.03 -13.36
N ILE A 648 6.22 13.73 -12.87
CA ILE A 648 6.26 15.19 -12.89
C ILE A 648 7.59 15.73 -13.40
N ARG A 649 7.57 16.96 -13.94
CA ARG A 649 8.77 17.77 -14.21
C ARG A 649 9.31 18.32 -12.89
N TYR A 650 10.56 17.97 -12.54
CA TYR A 650 11.21 18.57 -11.39
C TYR A 650 11.90 19.89 -11.76
N THR A 651 12.75 19.89 -12.79
CA THR A 651 13.44 21.08 -13.30
C THR A 651 13.56 21.04 -14.82
N SER A 652 13.66 22.23 -15.45
CA SER A 652 13.80 22.38 -16.89
C SER A 652 14.86 23.45 -17.22
N VAL A 653 15.81 23.11 -18.07
CA VAL A 653 16.88 24.05 -18.51
C VAL A 653 16.27 25.28 -19.16
N SER A 654 15.25 25.12 -20.00
CA SER A 654 14.56 26.22 -20.63
C SER A 654 13.74 27.10 -19.68
N GLU A 655 13.54 26.68 -18.42
CA GLU A 655 12.97 27.48 -17.34
C GLU A 655 14.02 28.11 -16.42
N GLY A 656 15.31 28.01 -16.79
CA GLY A 656 16.44 28.67 -16.12
C GLY A 656 17.14 27.76 -15.07
N TYR A 657 16.80 26.50 -14.99
CA TYR A 657 17.51 25.55 -14.10
C TYR A 657 18.79 25.02 -14.75
N ASN A 658 19.66 24.47 -13.92
CA ASN A 658 20.96 23.93 -14.36
C ASN A 658 20.87 22.63 -15.16
N ARG A 659 19.73 21.88 -15.00
CA ARG A 659 19.57 20.55 -15.59
C ARG A 659 18.10 20.21 -15.76
N ASN A 660 17.79 19.41 -16.77
CA ASN A 660 16.49 18.77 -16.92
C ASN A 660 16.38 17.59 -15.95
N ARG A 661 15.25 17.50 -15.23
CA ARG A 661 14.97 16.37 -14.35
C ARG A 661 13.49 16.02 -14.39
N LEU A 662 13.20 14.73 -14.52
CA LEU A 662 11.87 14.16 -14.30
C LEU A 662 11.87 13.28 -13.06
N LEU A 663 10.78 13.28 -12.34
CA LEU A 663 10.51 12.33 -11.25
C LEU A 663 9.38 11.39 -11.64
N HIS A 664 9.49 10.14 -11.27
CA HIS A 664 8.44 9.14 -11.38
C HIS A 664 8.28 8.40 -10.05
N SER A 665 7.06 8.25 -9.53
CA SER A 665 6.79 7.46 -8.34
C SER A 665 5.89 6.27 -8.67
N ILE A 666 6.20 5.10 -8.12
CA ILE A 666 5.46 3.86 -8.33
C ILE A 666 5.86 2.83 -7.26
N PRO A 667 4.99 1.89 -6.84
CA PRO A 667 5.43 0.67 -6.17
C PRO A 667 6.36 -0.12 -7.10
N TRP A 668 7.66 -0.09 -6.81
CA TRP A 668 8.66 -0.72 -7.67
C TRP A 668 8.91 -2.17 -7.25
N SER A 669 7.94 -3.02 -7.54
CA SER A 669 7.92 -4.46 -7.21
C SER A 669 6.93 -5.16 -8.14
N ALA A 670 6.95 -6.48 -8.21
CA ALA A 670 5.94 -7.27 -8.91
C ALA A 670 4.54 -7.20 -8.23
N SER A 671 4.50 -6.82 -6.94
CA SER A 671 3.29 -6.56 -6.17
C SER A 671 3.22 -5.09 -5.75
N ARG A 672 2.07 -4.65 -5.22
CA ARG A 672 1.90 -3.28 -4.70
C ARG A 672 2.65 -3.08 -3.39
N SER A 673 3.98 -3.00 -3.48
CA SER A 673 4.92 -2.77 -2.37
C SER A 673 6.14 -1.99 -2.86
N ASN A 674 7.00 -1.56 -1.96
CA ASN A 674 8.23 -0.83 -2.26
C ASN A 674 7.98 0.48 -3.01
N ILE A 675 7.07 1.35 -2.49
CA ILE A 675 6.85 2.65 -3.12
C ILE A 675 8.17 3.41 -3.24
N SER A 676 8.54 3.74 -4.46
CA SER A 676 9.85 4.30 -4.82
C SER A 676 9.69 5.54 -5.67
N VAL A 677 10.68 6.41 -5.61
CA VAL A 677 10.83 7.56 -6.52
C VAL A 677 12.05 7.33 -7.40
N LEU A 678 11.85 7.50 -8.70
CA LEU A 678 12.87 7.41 -9.74
C LEU A 678 13.17 8.79 -10.29
N LEU A 679 14.41 9.01 -10.74
CA LEU A 679 14.88 10.27 -11.28
C LEU A 679 15.52 10.03 -12.67
N SER A 680 15.09 10.84 -13.64
CA SER A 680 15.64 10.88 -15.00
C SER A 680 16.28 12.23 -15.28
N TYR A 681 17.41 12.21 -16.02
CA TYR A 681 18.14 13.39 -16.45
C TYR A 681 18.07 13.63 -17.97
N ASP A 682 17.48 12.72 -18.71
CA ASP A 682 17.45 12.64 -20.16
C ASP A 682 16.03 12.60 -20.74
N GLU A 683 15.12 13.32 -20.07
CA GLU A 683 13.74 13.47 -20.53
C GLU A 683 12.93 12.14 -20.53
N GLY A 684 13.27 11.23 -19.60
CA GLY A 684 12.57 9.96 -19.41
C GLY A 684 13.06 8.81 -20.26
N VAL A 685 14.16 8.98 -21.01
CA VAL A 685 14.81 7.91 -21.77
C VAL A 685 15.40 6.86 -20.82
N THR A 686 16.13 7.31 -19.80
CA THR A 686 16.64 6.44 -18.73
C THR A 686 16.26 6.95 -17.35
N TRP A 687 16.26 6.03 -16.36
CA TRP A 687 15.93 6.29 -14.96
C TRP A 687 17.03 5.72 -14.06
N PRO A 688 18.22 6.35 -14.06
CA PRO A 688 19.40 5.78 -13.41
C PRO A 688 19.37 5.81 -11.89
N MET A 689 18.55 6.67 -11.29
CA MET A 689 18.43 6.81 -9.85
C MET A 689 17.06 6.33 -9.39
N ARG A 690 17.05 5.57 -8.30
CA ARG A 690 15.84 5.11 -7.64
C ARG A 690 16.07 5.05 -6.14
N LYS A 691 15.08 5.50 -5.38
CA LYS A 691 15.08 5.35 -3.92
C LYS A 691 13.73 4.89 -3.41
N THR A 692 13.73 3.84 -2.62
CA THR A 692 12.52 3.36 -1.95
C THR A 692 12.24 4.26 -0.75
N ILE A 693 11.02 4.80 -0.70
CA ILE A 693 10.52 5.63 0.39
C ILE A 693 9.99 4.74 1.50
N TYR A 694 9.23 3.72 1.14
CA TYR A 694 8.64 2.77 2.07
C TYR A 694 8.63 1.37 1.42
N SER A 695 9.23 0.40 2.09
CA SER A 695 9.41 -0.95 1.55
C SER A 695 8.23 -1.89 1.80
N GLY A 696 7.23 -1.47 2.59
CA GLY A 696 6.03 -2.26 2.84
C GLY A 696 5.00 -2.18 1.72
N ALA A 697 3.85 -2.82 1.95
CA ALA A 697 2.70 -2.76 1.06
C ALA A 697 2.29 -1.30 0.83
N SER A 698 2.10 -0.93 -0.43
CA SER A 698 1.84 0.44 -0.85
C SER A 698 1.22 0.46 -2.23
N ALA A 699 0.49 1.53 -2.57
CA ALA A 699 -0.16 1.60 -3.87
C ALA A 699 0.01 2.96 -4.55
N TYR A 700 -1.06 3.74 -4.66
CA TYR A 700 -1.04 4.99 -5.41
C TYR A 700 -0.19 6.06 -4.74
N SER A 701 0.36 6.95 -5.53
CA SER A 701 1.17 8.07 -5.08
C SER A 701 1.00 9.28 -5.99
N SER A 702 1.25 10.47 -5.43
CA SER A 702 1.27 11.73 -6.14
C SER A 702 2.44 12.58 -5.63
N LEU A 703 3.15 13.25 -6.53
CA LEU A 703 4.36 14.03 -6.26
C LEU A 703 4.08 15.53 -6.36
N CYS A 704 4.79 16.32 -5.59
CA CYS A 704 4.85 17.77 -5.77
C CYS A 704 6.26 18.29 -5.50
N ILE A 705 6.53 19.51 -5.96
CA ILE A 705 7.81 20.20 -5.73
C ILE A 705 7.50 21.44 -4.91
N LEU A 706 8.18 21.59 -3.79
CA LEU A 706 8.04 22.77 -2.95
C LEU A 706 8.92 23.93 -3.46
N ASN A 707 8.61 25.14 -3.04
CA ASN A 707 9.32 26.35 -3.48
C ASN A 707 10.81 26.35 -3.12
N ASP A 708 11.21 25.59 -2.10
CA ASP A 708 12.61 25.39 -1.69
C ASP A 708 13.30 24.23 -2.44
N GLY A 709 12.68 23.68 -3.46
CA GLY A 709 13.20 22.57 -4.22
C GLY A 709 13.08 21.20 -3.53
N THR A 710 12.55 21.11 -2.31
CA THR A 710 12.28 19.81 -1.72
C THR A 710 11.12 19.09 -2.43
N ILE A 711 11.14 17.78 -2.39
CA ILE A 711 10.17 16.92 -3.07
C ILE A 711 9.17 16.43 -2.02
N GLY A 712 7.89 16.67 -2.28
CA GLY A 712 6.78 16.09 -1.51
C GLY A 712 6.19 14.89 -2.23
N MET A 713 5.83 13.84 -1.48
CA MET A 713 5.08 12.71 -1.99
C MET A 713 3.94 12.37 -1.04
N TYR A 714 2.75 12.25 -1.58
CA TYR A 714 1.55 11.81 -0.89
C TYR A 714 1.18 10.42 -1.42
N TYR A 715 1.03 9.41 -0.54
CA TYR A 715 0.93 8.02 -0.98
C TYR A 715 0.10 7.12 -0.05
N GLU A 716 -0.37 6.02 -0.59
CA GLU A 716 -1.04 4.93 0.13
C GLU A 716 -0.01 3.97 0.71
N ALA A 717 0.01 3.80 2.03
CA ALA A 717 0.81 2.82 2.75
C ALA A 717 -0.09 1.76 3.41
N GLY A 718 0.28 0.50 3.36
CA GLY A 718 -0.49 -0.64 3.88
C GLY A 718 -1.16 -1.46 2.79
N GLU A 719 -1.96 -2.44 3.21
CA GLU A 719 -2.73 -3.31 2.32
C GLU A 719 -3.99 -2.61 1.79
N TYR A 720 -4.55 -3.14 0.70
CA TYR A 720 -5.71 -2.58 0.00
C TYR A 720 -6.89 -2.21 0.90
N GLU A 721 -7.15 -3.00 1.94
CA GLU A 721 -8.28 -2.79 2.85
C GLU A 721 -7.95 -1.85 4.02
N THR A 722 -6.68 -1.54 4.25
CA THR A 722 -6.20 -0.81 5.43
C THR A 722 -5.27 0.35 5.09
N TYR A 723 -5.30 0.85 3.86
CA TYR A 723 -4.43 1.95 3.46
C TYR A 723 -4.50 3.13 4.41
N GLN A 724 -3.31 3.63 4.74
CA GLN A 724 -3.08 4.88 5.44
C GLN A 724 -2.46 5.88 4.47
N MET A 725 -2.89 7.12 4.55
CA MET A 725 -2.46 8.17 3.63
C MET A 725 -1.34 8.98 4.27
N TYR A 726 -0.11 8.81 3.78
CA TYR A 726 1.08 9.49 4.29
C TYR A 726 1.57 10.57 3.34
N PHE A 727 2.00 11.69 3.91
CA PHE A 727 2.82 12.68 3.24
C PHE A 727 4.26 12.58 3.74
N VAL A 728 5.22 12.55 2.81
CA VAL A 728 6.66 12.63 3.10
C VAL A 728 7.30 13.77 2.31
N ARG A 729 8.37 14.34 2.88
CA ARG A 729 9.19 15.36 2.22
C ARG A 729 10.66 14.99 2.35
N PHE A 730 11.41 15.18 1.26
CA PHE A 730 12.83 14.85 1.16
C PHE A 730 13.53 15.73 0.13
N THR A 731 14.89 15.74 0.18
CA THR A 731 15.72 16.52 -0.73
C THR A 731 16.09 15.74 -1.98
N LEU A 732 16.49 16.47 -3.05
CA LEU A 732 17.12 15.87 -4.23
C LEU A 732 18.47 15.24 -3.86
N ASP A 733 19.21 15.85 -2.94
CA ASP A 733 20.48 15.32 -2.44
C ASP A 733 20.32 13.92 -1.85
N TRP A 734 19.34 13.75 -0.97
CA TRP A 734 19.03 12.44 -0.42
C TRP A 734 18.55 11.45 -1.49
N LEU A 735 17.66 11.88 -2.40
CA LEU A 735 17.11 11.02 -3.47
C LEU A 735 18.21 10.51 -4.37
N SER A 736 19.15 11.38 -4.76
CA SER A 736 20.26 11.06 -5.65
C SER A 736 21.44 10.37 -4.94
N GLY A 737 21.39 10.21 -3.60
CA GLY A 737 22.49 9.69 -2.80
C GLY A 737 23.72 10.60 -2.75
N GLY A 738 23.51 11.92 -2.80
CA GLY A 738 24.57 12.94 -2.80
C GLY A 738 25.12 13.29 -4.17
N ALA A 739 24.58 12.69 -5.25
CA ALA A 739 25.07 12.92 -6.63
C ALA A 739 24.49 14.18 -7.28
N ASP A 740 23.43 14.74 -6.72
CA ASP A 740 22.73 15.91 -7.28
C ASP A 740 22.01 16.70 -6.16
N TYR A 741 21.92 17.99 -6.35
CA TYR A 741 21.29 18.88 -5.37
C TYR A 741 20.50 19.99 -6.07
N TRP A 742 19.56 20.56 -5.34
CA TRP A 742 18.74 21.66 -5.81
C TRP A 742 19.60 22.92 -6.01
N ILE A 743 19.44 23.55 -7.18
CA ILE A 743 19.97 24.89 -7.47
C ILE A 743 18.77 25.73 -7.90
N GLU A 744 18.58 26.84 -7.24
CA GLU A 744 17.55 27.80 -7.62
C GLU A 744 17.76 28.29 -9.07
N LYS A 745 16.65 28.47 -9.78
CA LYS A 745 16.71 28.97 -11.17
C LYS A 745 17.37 30.35 -11.22
N ARG A 746 18.15 30.56 -12.23
CA ARG A 746 18.72 31.91 -12.53
C ARG A 746 17.56 32.83 -12.94
N ASN A 747 17.32 33.88 -12.18
CA ASN A 747 16.42 34.94 -12.62
C ASN A 747 17.06 35.60 -13.82
N ASN A 748 16.53 35.42 -15.03
CA ASN A 748 16.85 36.22 -16.17
C ASN A 748 16.24 37.62 -15.96
N LEU A 749 16.90 38.44 -15.19
CA LEU A 749 16.80 39.89 -15.36
C LEU A 749 17.46 40.19 -16.70
N ILE A 750 16.66 40.26 -17.76
CA ILE A 750 17.09 40.82 -19.03
C ILE A 750 17.42 42.28 -18.73
N ASN A 751 18.68 42.57 -18.65
CA ASN A 751 19.21 43.91 -18.54
C ASN A 751 18.96 44.73 -19.81
N THR A 752 18.27 45.82 -19.66
CA THR A 752 18.62 46.99 -20.40
C THR A 752 20.07 47.34 -20.09
N THR A 753 20.84 47.49 -21.12
CA THR A 753 22.24 47.92 -21.17
C THR A 753 22.64 48.88 -20.05
N GLY A 754 23.64 48.50 -19.23
CA GLY A 754 24.31 49.38 -18.31
C GLY A 754 24.96 48.60 -17.16
N ASP A 755 26.27 48.51 -17.17
CA ASP A 755 27.19 48.20 -16.09
C ASP A 755 27.15 46.75 -15.50
N LEU A 756 28.14 46.00 -15.88
CA LEU A 756 28.63 44.82 -15.21
C LEU A 756 29.16 45.22 -13.83
N ALA A 757 28.30 45.09 -12.81
CA ALA A 757 28.78 45.00 -11.43
C ALA A 757 29.32 43.58 -11.23
N GLU A 758 30.60 43.38 -11.19
CA GLU A 758 31.30 42.25 -10.63
C GLU A 758 30.84 42.05 -9.19
N GLY A 759 30.06 40.98 -8.94
CA GLY A 759 29.54 40.73 -7.58
C GLY A 759 28.76 39.44 -7.38
N SER A 760 29.14 38.30 -7.99
CA SER A 760 28.81 37.00 -7.47
C SER A 760 30.09 36.18 -7.40
N SER A 761 30.59 35.96 -6.21
CA SER A 761 31.84 35.23 -5.95
C SER A 761 31.64 33.74 -6.26
N LEU A 762 31.92 33.40 -7.49
CA LEU A 762 32.22 32.02 -7.82
C LEU A 762 33.55 31.66 -7.18
N ILE A 763 33.65 30.50 -6.56
CA ILE A 763 34.97 29.99 -6.22
C ILE A 763 35.76 29.81 -7.49
N LYS A 764 37.04 30.18 -7.43
CA LYS A 764 38.02 29.93 -8.50
C LYS A 764 39.04 28.98 -7.94
N VAL A 765 39.35 27.93 -8.71
CA VAL A 765 40.38 26.97 -8.36
C VAL A 765 41.48 27.01 -9.41
N TYR A 766 42.68 27.32 -9.00
CA TYR A 766 43.82 27.41 -9.90
C TYR A 766 45.13 27.01 -9.20
N PRO A 767 46.18 26.55 -9.96
CA PRO A 767 46.10 26.24 -11.40
C PRO A 767 45.21 25.04 -11.67
N ASN A 768 44.68 24.93 -12.89
CA ASN A 768 43.92 23.76 -13.35
C ASN A 768 44.24 23.56 -14.85
N PRO A 769 44.98 22.55 -15.27
CA PRO A 769 45.50 21.44 -14.46
C PRO A 769 46.55 21.85 -13.37
N ALA A 770 46.63 21.02 -12.32
CA ALA A 770 47.49 21.25 -11.16
C ALA A 770 48.43 20.06 -10.92
N THR A 771 49.66 20.32 -10.42
CA THR A 771 50.67 19.28 -10.10
C THR A 771 50.98 19.18 -8.62
N GLU A 772 51.26 20.29 -7.95
CA GLU A 772 51.73 20.32 -6.55
C GLU A 772 50.69 20.83 -5.57
N PHE A 773 49.94 21.84 -5.98
CA PHE A 773 48.90 22.45 -5.17
C PHE A 773 47.80 23.09 -6.03
N ILE A 774 46.67 23.36 -5.40
CA ILE A 774 45.62 24.24 -5.91
C ILE A 774 45.38 25.38 -4.93
N THR A 775 45.01 26.52 -5.45
CA THR A 775 44.53 27.66 -4.69
C THR A 775 43.04 27.81 -4.91
N VAL A 776 42.28 27.83 -3.84
CA VAL A 776 40.80 28.04 -3.85
C VAL A 776 40.56 29.49 -3.38
N SER A 777 40.00 30.33 -4.24
CA SER A 777 39.63 31.72 -3.92
C SER A 777 38.13 31.91 -4.12
N GLY A 778 37.53 32.73 -3.27
CA GLY A 778 36.09 33.02 -3.28
C GLY A 778 35.67 33.71 -1.98
N THR A 779 34.40 34.08 -1.89
CA THR A 779 33.86 34.60 -0.62
C THR A 779 33.34 33.45 0.21
N PHE A 780 34.08 33.04 1.20
CA PHE A 780 33.71 32.04 2.21
C PHE A 780 34.19 32.55 3.58
N GLU A 781 33.49 32.15 4.63
CA GLU A 781 33.79 32.54 6.02
C GLU A 781 34.95 31.73 6.59
N SER A 782 35.62 32.29 7.61
CA SER A 782 36.62 31.55 8.39
C SER A 782 36.00 30.28 8.98
N GLY A 783 36.71 29.14 8.91
CA GLY A 783 36.24 27.83 9.31
C GLY A 783 35.49 27.04 8.21
N THR A 784 35.22 27.66 7.05
CA THR A 784 34.58 26.94 5.94
C THR A 784 35.45 25.76 5.47
N GLY A 785 34.87 24.57 5.42
CA GLY A 785 35.53 23.35 4.93
C GLY A 785 35.67 23.33 3.41
N ILE A 786 36.84 22.99 2.91
CA ILE A 786 37.16 22.82 1.50
C ILE A 786 37.58 21.38 1.28
N GLY A 787 36.77 20.60 0.58
CA GLY A 787 37.01 19.19 0.32
C GLY A 787 37.41 18.91 -1.13
N ILE A 788 38.41 18.04 -1.34
CA ILE A 788 38.75 17.48 -2.67
C ILE A 788 38.19 16.06 -2.71
N PHE A 789 37.39 15.74 -3.72
CA PHE A 789 36.73 14.46 -3.90
C PHE A 789 37.16 13.82 -5.23
N ASN A 790 37.32 12.50 -5.25
CA ASN A 790 37.54 11.73 -6.47
C ASN A 790 36.24 11.58 -7.29
N ILE A 791 36.33 10.95 -8.46
CA ILE A 791 35.19 10.72 -9.35
C ILE A 791 34.12 9.78 -8.76
N GLN A 792 34.43 9.02 -7.72
CA GLN A 792 33.47 8.18 -6.97
C GLN A 792 32.81 8.97 -5.83
N GLY A 793 33.13 10.25 -5.65
CA GLY A 793 32.59 11.08 -4.57
C GLY A 793 33.25 10.84 -3.20
N THR A 794 34.37 10.14 -3.16
CA THR A 794 35.15 9.91 -1.91
C THR A 794 36.01 11.14 -1.61
N LEU A 795 35.94 11.64 -0.39
CA LEU A 795 36.81 12.72 0.09
C LEU A 795 38.25 12.24 0.14
N VAL A 796 39.15 12.87 -0.62
CA VAL A 796 40.58 12.52 -0.66
C VAL A 796 41.46 13.52 0.11
N ARG A 797 40.98 14.75 0.29
CA ARG A 797 41.65 15.76 1.09
C ARG A 797 40.68 16.82 1.59
N MET A 798 40.95 17.37 2.78
CA MET A 798 40.16 18.45 3.37
C MET A 798 41.11 19.55 3.88
N ALA A 799 40.70 20.79 3.67
CA ALA A 799 41.31 22.00 4.22
C ALA A 799 40.21 22.89 4.82
N GLN A 800 40.60 23.86 5.62
CA GLN A 800 39.70 24.87 6.14
C GLN A 800 40.18 26.28 5.84
N ALA A 801 39.27 27.20 5.55
CA ALA A 801 39.60 28.62 5.43
C ALA A 801 39.97 29.18 6.81
N THR A 802 41.14 29.76 6.94
CA THR A 802 41.62 30.37 8.19
C THR A 802 41.06 31.74 8.39
N GLU A 803 40.77 32.47 7.31
CA GLU A 803 40.25 33.85 7.32
C GLU A 803 39.21 34.03 6.24
N SER A 804 38.25 34.91 6.47
CA SER A 804 37.18 35.21 5.52
C SER A 804 37.73 35.88 4.26
N GLY A 805 37.38 35.30 3.08
CA GLY A 805 37.78 35.86 1.75
C GLY A 805 39.25 35.67 1.38
N THR A 806 40.09 35.06 2.21
CA THR A 806 41.49 34.79 1.91
C THR A 806 41.62 33.48 1.10
N PRO A 807 42.37 33.50 -0.07
CA PRO A 807 42.59 32.28 -0.84
C PRO A 807 43.27 31.18 -0.02
N VAL A 808 42.78 29.95 -0.14
CA VAL A 808 43.32 28.78 0.58
C VAL A 808 44.11 27.92 -0.39
N GLN A 809 45.40 27.69 -0.09
CA GLN A 809 46.26 26.79 -0.83
C GLN A 809 46.18 25.38 -0.26
N ILE A 810 45.94 24.39 -1.11
CA ILE A 810 45.82 22.98 -0.74
C ILE A 810 46.84 22.16 -1.50
N SER A 811 47.72 21.46 -0.79
CA SER A 811 48.68 20.57 -1.39
C SER A 811 47.99 19.34 -2.02
N LEU A 812 48.49 18.93 -3.19
CA LEU A 812 48.04 17.73 -3.90
C LEU A 812 49.01 16.53 -3.71
N GLU A 813 50.03 16.68 -2.86
CA GLU A 813 50.97 15.61 -2.55
C GLU A 813 50.26 14.32 -2.12
N GLY A 814 50.53 13.21 -2.79
CA GLY A 814 49.91 11.90 -2.53
C GLY A 814 48.54 11.72 -3.16
N ILE A 815 48.01 12.70 -3.93
CA ILE A 815 46.84 12.55 -4.75
C ILE A 815 47.23 12.06 -6.15
N PRO A 816 46.81 10.88 -6.61
CA PRO A 816 47.15 10.36 -7.93
C PRO A 816 46.69 11.30 -9.09
N PRO A 817 47.36 11.30 -10.23
CA PRO A 817 46.86 11.99 -11.41
C PRO A 817 45.45 11.56 -11.80
N GLY A 818 44.58 12.52 -12.12
CA GLY A 818 43.18 12.24 -12.45
C GLY A 818 42.28 13.44 -12.34
N ILE A 819 40.98 13.17 -12.49
CA ILE A 819 39.90 14.18 -12.34
C ILE A 819 39.39 14.15 -10.91
N TYR A 820 39.31 15.33 -10.30
CA TYR A 820 38.80 15.55 -8.97
C TYR A 820 37.83 16.73 -8.93
N PHE A 821 37.08 16.87 -7.84
CA PHE A 821 36.15 17.94 -7.59
C PHE A 821 36.48 18.64 -6.27
N VAL A 822 36.61 19.96 -6.32
CA VAL A 822 36.79 20.80 -5.13
C VAL A 822 35.43 21.30 -4.69
N LYS A 823 35.04 21.04 -3.46
CA LYS A 823 33.73 21.45 -2.92
C LYS A 823 33.95 22.44 -1.76
N VAL A 824 33.27 23.60 -1.82
CA VAL A 824 33.34 24.67 -0.81
C VAL A 824 31.95 25.31 -0.69
N ALA A 825 31.38 25.33 0.48
CA ALA A 825 30.09 26.03 0.76
C ALA A 825 28.99 25.74 -0.28
N GLY A 826 28.91 24.46 -0.75
CA GLY A 826 27.91 24.06 -1.75
C GLY A 826 28.31 24.30 -3.21
N GLN A 827 29.42 24.99 -3.49
CA GLN A 827 29.97 25.15 -4.82
C GLN A 827 30.95 24.02 -5.15
N VAL A 828 31.02 23.62 -6.41
CA VAL A 828 31.89 22.53 -6.88
C VAL A 828 32.62 22.97 -8.14
N GLU A 829 33.95 22.84 -8.13
CA GLU A 829 34.79 23.08 -9.29
C GLU A 829 35.56 21.80 -9.64
N LYS A 830 35.66 21.52 -10.94
CA LYS A 830 36.42 20.40 -11.46
C LYS A 830 37.90 20.78 -11.58
N ILE A 831 38.78 19.93 -11.08
CA ILE A 831 40.22 20.05 -11.29
C ILE A 831 40.79 18.80 -11.97
N VAL A 832 41.88 19.02 -12.68
CA VAL A 832 42.73 17.92 -13.23
C VAL A 832 44.04 17.93 -12.49
N VAL A 833 44.37 16.84 -11.82
CA VAL A 833 45.67 16.62 -11.18
C VAL A 833 46.57 15.86 -12.17
N GLN A 834 47.79 16.34 -12.40
CA GLN A 834 48.77 15.81 -13.35
C GLN A 834 49.95 15.14 -12.62
#